data_b4673871ba4963979b5805f4bea521e7
#
_entry.id   b4673871ba4963979b5805f4bea521e7
#
_cell.length_a   1.000
_cell.length_b   1.000
_cell.length_c   1.000
_cell.angle_alpha   90.00
_cell.angle_beta   90.00
_cell.angle_gamma   90.00
#
_symmetry.space_group_name_H-M   'P 1'
#
loop_
_entity.id
_entity.type
_entity.pdbx_description
1 polymer ?
#
loop_
_entity_poly.entity_id
_entity_poly.type
_entity_poly.pdbx_seq_one_letter_code
_entity_poly.pdbx_strand_id
1 'polypeptide(L)'
;MVYRIVENPEYAAIVGPKYSRHARIIATASLNSRIPVLMPSVTSAEVQRIYAGSNKSSPNIFCMNESDLAQTQAMLNILRKQFAADRIILLSRGGGADDYVSSFTAYLPYFATELRFAGVEELTFSDKESLRENLLLIRSKDIYEKFTSVVFYVPSTVEDMRMMDELLTEEAITPGISIAGNTQYLDNNTFPRIFCPDLACNVVLENALTHDYEGIALCGDPESGFPTARKAQTGKEIQSGYAQLYDCFTLIGLALAHKETASSGTLREAIVAVMDACDGYGDEFSWTEDGLRYGFRSIRDGHIPVLSGASGSWVFDRETHISQLGSWYGHWRYYDGQYHLVEYMTRSDHAQQASMDQMWDWSSDVILSISDETKEIVYEPLQDRYAVVMATSTGWNNYRHQADALDIYRMLRKAGYDDAHIVLITEDDLADNPQNPHPGVVHVSPEGENLHENIINDYRISELTPADLGHILSGTVTERTPKVVHGSKNTNVLFFWSGHGVYDKKINWGNTGYVMADEIHAMLSAAQPNFRKLLFVMETCYSGSVGEDMPEIPGLLMLTACAPGEKSHADVIEGSIYLSNAFTRVFREEVEKNTHITLYDLYTALARHTTASHAMMYNYASYGSVYSNTMAEYFNPQY
;
A
#
# COMPACT_ATOMS: atom_id res chain seq x y z
N MET A 1 2.22 -36.30 -15.95
CA MET A 1 3.43 -35.64 -16.50
C MET A 1 4.35 -35.12 -15.39
N VAL A 2 3.87 -34.33 -14.44
CA VAL A 2 4.70 -33.70 -13.38
C VAL A 2 5.49 -34.72 -12.57
N TYR A 3 4.88 -35.80 -12.09
CA TYR A 3 5.56 -36.86 -11.35
C TYR A 3 6.75 -37.47 -12.12
N ARG A 4 6.65 -37.58 -13.43
CA ARG A 4 7.79 -38.06 -14.26
C ARG A 4 8.94 -37.05 -14.33
N ILE A 5 8.63 -35.75 -14.23
CA ILE A 5 9.64 -34.69 -14.23
C ILE A 5 10.39 -34.69 -12.90
N VAL A 6 9.66 -34.71 -11.78
CA VAL A 6 10.27 -34.64 -10.43
C VAL A 6 11.11 -35.87 -10.08
N GLU A 7 10.86 -37.00 -10.73
CA GLU A 7 11.62 -38.24 -10.57
C GLU A 7 12.82 -38.33 -11.55
N ASN A 8 12.84 -37.54 -12.61
CA ASN A 8 13.89 -37.62 -13.61
C ASN A 8 15.14 -36.81 -13.22
N PRO A 9 16.31 -37.46 -13.11
CA PRO A 9 17.56 -36.78 -12.71
C PRO A 9 18.08 -35.75 -13.72
N GLU A 10 17.58 -35.74 -14.94
CA GLU A 10 18.00 -34.78 -15.97
C GLU A 10 17.43 -33.38 -15.74
N TYR A 11 16.37 -33.23 -14.95
CA TYR A 11 15.81 -31.94 -14.62
C TYR A 11 16.38 -31.39 -13.30
N ALA A 12 16.78 -30.13 -13.29
CA ALA A 12 17.38 -29.45 -12.16
C ALA A 12 16.36 -28.60 -11.38
N ALA A 13 15.43 -27.97 -12.06
CA ALA A 13 14.38 -27.12 -11.50
C ALA A 13 13.13 -27.13 -12.38
N ILE A 14 12.00 -26.70 -11.82
CA ILE A 14 10.77 -26.41 -12.57
C ILE A 14 10.51 -24.91 -12.47
N VAL A 15 10.29 -24.24 -13.60
CA VAL A 15 9.83 -22.85 -13.66
C VAL A 15 8.39 -22.83 -14.18
N GLY A 16 7.47 -22.34 -13.37
CA GLY A 16 6.03 -22.37 -13.65
C GLY A 16 5.22 -22.99 -12.50
N PRO A 17 3.90 -23.09 -12.64
CA PRO A 17 3.11 -22.85 -13.85
C PRO A 17 2.84 -21.38 -14.12
N LYS A 18 2.25 -21.09 -15.28
CA LYS A 18 1.76 -19.74 -15.62
C LYS A 18 0.45 -19.40 -14.86
N TYR A 19 -0.40 -20.39 -14.60
CA TYR A 19 -1.72 -20.18 -14.03
C TYR A 19 -1.85 -20.85 -12.66
N SER A 20 -2.41 -20.13 -11.70
CA SER A 20 -2.60 -20.57 -10.30
C SER A 20 -3.36 -21.92 -10.21
N ARG A 21 -4.37 -22.14 -11.05
CA ARG A 21 -5.14 -23.40 -11.08
C ARG A 21 -4.30 -24.66 -11.31
N HIS A 22 -3.10 -24.55 -11.85
CA HIS A 22 -2.19 -25.68 -12.05
C HIS A 22 -1.17 -25.84 -10.91
N ALA A 23 -1.06 -24.83 -10.07
CA ALA A 23 -0.01 -24.75 -9.06
C ALA A 23 -0.12 -25.85 -8.01
N ARG A 24 -1.33 -26.18 -7.53
CA ARG A 24 -1.53 -27.26 -6.55
C ARG A 24 -0.97 -28.59 -7.03
N ILE A 25 -1.21 -28.96 -8.28
CA ILE A 25 -0.75 -30.24 -8.83
C ILE A 25 0.77 -30.27 -8.88
N ILE A 26 1.40 -29.21 -9.34
CA ILE A 26 2.85 -29.12 -9.44
C ILE A 26 3.48 -29.10 -8.06
N ALA A 27 2.98 -28.27 -7.17
CA ALA A 27 3.50 -28.12 -5.83
C ALA A 27 3.34 -29.41 -5.02
N THR A 28 2.17 -30.07 -5.06
CA THR A 28 1.96 -31.35 -4.36
C THR A 28 2.92 -32.43 -4.86
N ALA A 29 3.17 -32.51 -6.17
CA ALA A 29 4.11 -33.46 -6.72
C ALA A 29 5.57 -33.14 -6.32
N SER A 30 5.88 -31.90 -6.03
CA SER A 30 7.24 -31.40 -5.80
C SER A 30 7.62 -31.27 -4.34
N LEU A 31 6.66 -31.24 -3.41
CA LEU A 31 6.90 -30.97 -1.97
C LEU A 31 8.06 -31.82 -1.38
N ASN A 32 8.11 -33.10 -1.70
CA ASN A 32 9.13 -34.02 -1.20
C ASN A 32 10.20 -34.36 -2.24
N SER A 33 10.22 -33.64 -3.36
CA SER A 33 11.20 -33.89 -4.41
C SER A 33 12.49 -33.12 -4.17
N ARG A 34 13.54 -33.49 -4.87
CA ARG A 34 14.81 -32.76 -4.90
C ARG A 34 14.78 -31.55 -5.83
N ILE A 35 13.74 -31.45 -6.68
CA ILE A 35 13.65 -30.44 -7.73
C ILE A 35 12.91 -29.22 -7.18
N PRO A 36 13.55 -28.05 -7.05
CA PRO A 36 12.88 -26.81 -6.65
C PRO A 36 11.92 -26.33 -7.75
N VAL A 37 10.84 -25.70 -7.33
CA VAL A 37 9.82 -25.09 -8.20
C VAL A 37 9.80 -23.59 -7.99
N LEU A 38 10.01 -22.83 -9.05
CA LEU A 38 9.92 -21.37 -9.04
C LEU A 38 8.65 -20.95 -9.79
N MET A 39 7.77 -20.22 -9.14
CA MET A 39 6.46 -19.83 -9.63
C MET A 39 6.44 -18.32 -10.00
N PRO A 40 6.58 -17.96 -11.27
CA PRO A 40 6.71 -16.56 -11.69
C PRO A 40 5.39 -15.77 -11.64
N SER A 41 4.24 -16.44 -11.76
CA SER A 41 2.94 -15.80 -11.93
C SER A 41 1.80 -16.54 -11.22
N VAL A 42 2.12 -17.25 -10.14
CA VAL A 42 1.11 -17.85 -9.27
C VAL A 42 0.78 -16.86 -8.17
N THR A 43 -0.35 -16.18 -8.33
CA THR A 43 -0.81 -15.11 -7.45
C THR A 43 -1.89 -15.55 -6.45
N SER A 44 -2.45 -16.77 -6.63
CA SER A 44 -3.48 -17.27 -5.70
C SER A 44 -3.00 -17.26 -4.26
N ALA A 45 -3.68 -16.46 -3.46
CA ALA A 45 -3.45 -16.34 -2.04
C ALA A 45 -3.54 -17.71 -1.33
N GLU A 46 -4.55 -18.49 -1.67
CA GLU A 46 -4.76 -19.82 -1.06
C GLU A 46 -3.62 -20.79 -1.39
N VAL A 47 -3.12 -20.79 -2.61
CA VAL A 47 -2.00 -21.64 -3.02
C VAL A 47 -0.72 -21.23 -2.30
N GLN A 48 -0.41 -19.94 -2.27
CA GLN A 48 0.78 -19.45 -1.56
C GLN A 48 0.72 -19.81 -0.07
N ARG A 49 -0.42 -19.61 0.58
CA ARG A 49 -0.64 -19.95 1.98
C ARG A 49 -0.38 -21.42 2.29
N ILE A 50 -0.92 -22.34 1.49
CA ILE A 50 -0.75 -23.78 1.71
C ILE A 50 0.73 -24.17 1.64
N TYR A 51 1.46 -23.64 0.69
CA TYR A 51 2.86 -24.01 0.47
C TYR A 51 3.84 -23.22 1.36
N ALA A 52 3.46 -22.04 1.83
CA ALA A 52 4.21 -21.29 2.82
C ALA A 52 4.52 -22.14 4.06
N GLY A 53 3.51 -22.77 4.63
CA GLY A 53 3.69 -23.67 5.78
C GLY A 53 4.63 -24.84 5.51
N SER A 54 4.64 -25.37 4.29
CA SER A 54 5.54 -26.47 3.88
C SER A 54 6.98 -26.00 3.74
N ASN A 55 7.19 -24.78 3.32
CA ASN A 55 8.52 -24.19 3.12
C ASN A 55 9.28 -23.93 4.44
N LYS A 56 8.59 -23.72 5.55
CA LYS A 56 9.22 -23.48 6.87
C LYS A 56 10.23 -24.56 7.26
N SER A 57 9.95 -25.81 6.96
CA SER A 57 10.82 -26.96 7.30
C SER A 57 11.71 -27.45 6.16
N SER A 58 11.29 -27.25 4.93
CA SER A 58 11.98 -27.74 3.73
C SER A 58 11.60 -26.92 2.49
N PRO A 59 12.18 -25.71 2.31
CA PRO A 59 11.85 -24.85 1.21
C PRO A 59 12.07 -25.54 -0.13
N ASN A 60 11.03 -25.64 -0.95
CA ASN A 60 11.10 -26.25 -2.28
C ASN A 60 10.24 -25.54 -3.33
N ILE A 61 9.36 -24.62 -2.90
CA ILE A 61 8.43 -23.89 -3.75
C ILE A 61 8.66 -22.40 -3.51
N PHE A 62 8.98 -21.64 -4.55
CA PHE A 62 9.40 -20.27 -4.46
C PHE A 62 8.49 -19.41 -5.34
N CYS A 63 7.79 -18.43 -4.76
CA CYS A 63 6.88 -17.52 -5.45
C CYS A 63 7.55 -16.17 -5.69
N MET A 64 7.68 -15.77 -6.95
CA MET A 64 8.37 -14.54 -7.36
C MET A 64 7.48 -13.31 -7.41
N ASN A 65 6.29 -13.37 -6.83
CA ASN A 65 5.30 -12.30 -6.79
C ASN A 65 4.42 -12.38 -5.55
N GLU A 66 3.85 -11.26 -5.18
CA GLU A 66 2.84 -11.17 -4.15
C GLU A 66 1.54 -11.86 -4.56
N SER A 67 0.65 -12.06 -3.60
CA SER A 67 -0.63 -12.72 -3.84
C SER A 67 -1.68 -11.79 -4.44
N ASP A 68 -2.81 -12.39 -4.87
CA ASP A 68 -4.00 -11.68 -5.34
C ASP A 68 -4.61 -10.71 -4.32
N LEU A 69 -4.21 -10.78 -3.07
CA LEU A 69 -4.59 -9.78 -2.06
C LEU A 69 -4.06 -8.40 -2.43
N ALA A 70 -2.78 -8.29 -2.79
CA ALA A 70 -2.17 -7.05 -3.25
C ALA A 70 -2.85 -6.53 -4.53
N GLN A 71 -3.09 -7.44 -5.48
CA GLN A 71 -3.79 -7.13 -6.72
C GLN A 71 -5.22 -6.62 -6.46
N THR A 72 -5.98 -7.30 -5.61
CA THR A 72 -7.36 -6.92 -5.28
C THR A 72 -7.42 -5.51 -4.69
N GLN A 73 -6.54 -5.20 -3.76
CA GLN A 73 -6.52 -3.86 -3.17
C GLN A 73 -6.12 -2.78 -4.17
N ALA A 74 -5.12 -3.05 -4.99
CA ALA A 74 -4.71 -2.14 -6.05
C ALA A 74 -5.87 -1.83 -7.01
N MET A 75 -6.62 -2.85 -7.42
CA MET A 75 -7.81 -2.69 -8.27
C MET A 75 -8.90 -1.85 -7.59
N LEU A 76 -9.20 -2.12 -6.33
CA LEU A 76 -10.21 -1.38 -5.58
C LEU A 76 -9.82 0.09 -5.38
N ASN A 77 -8.54 0.38 -5.19
CA ASN A 77 -8.03 1.75 -5.12
C ASN A 77 -8.23 2.51 -6.44
N ILE A 78 -7.98 1.86 -7.59
CA ILE A 78 -8.29 2.44 -8.91
C ILE A 78 -9.78 2.72 -9.03
N LEU A 79 -10.63 1.74 -8.71
CA LEU A 79 -12.08 1.88 -8.80
C LEU A 79 -12.59 3.03 -7.93
N ARG A 80 -12.01 3.20 -6.75
CA ARG A 80 -12.38 4.29 -5.85
C ARG A 80 -11.90 5.66 -6.33
N LYS A 81 -10.66 5.75 -6.80
CA LYS A 81 -10.02 7.01 -7.20
C LYS A 81 -10.51 7.51 -8.56
N GLN A 82 -10.61 6.62 -9.53
CA GLN A 82 -10.82 7.03 -10.93
C GLN A 82 -12.27 6.96 -11.39
N PHE A 83 -13.09 6.15 -10.73
CA PHE A 83 -14.43 5.84 -11.25
C PHE A 83 -15.58 6.35 -10.40
N ALA A 84 -15.31 6.88 -9.22
CA ALA A 84 -16.35 7.21 -8.24
C ALA A 84 -17.39 6.06 -8.08
N ALA A 85 -16.95 4.81 -8.29
CA ALA A 85 -17.81 3.66 -8.12
C ALA A 85 -18.13 3.49 -6.64
N ASP A 86 -19.44 3.47 -6.34
CA ASP A 86 -19.90 3.22 -4.98
C ASP A 86 -20.18 1.74 -4.73
N ARG A 87 -20.45 0.98 -5.79
CA ARG A 87 -20.86 -0.42 -5.74
C ARG A 87 -20.03 -1.29 -6.67
N ILE A 88 -19.86 -2.54 -6.29
CA ILE A 88 -19.18 -3.54 -7.08
C ILE A 88 -20.15 -4.67 -7.37
N ILE A 89 -20.22 -5.09 -8.63
CA ILE A 89 -20.86 -6.33 -9.04
C ILE A 89 -19.72 -7.31 -9.30
N LEU A 90 -19.48 -8.21 -8.36
CA LEU A 90 -18.48 -9.27 -8.50
C LEU A 90 -19.06 -10.41 -9.31
N LEU A 91 -18.70 -10.47 -10.58
CA LEU A 91 -19.12 -11.51 -11.52
C LEU A 91 -18.01 -12.51 -11.72
N SER A 92 -18.12 -13.70 -11.17
CA SER A 92 -17.06 -14.69 -11.13
C SER A 92 -17.47 -16.07 -11.63
N ARG A 93 -16.50 -16.82 -12.14
CA ARG A 93 -16.70 -18.23 -12.49
C ARG A 93 -17.02 -19.04 -11.23
N GLY A 94 -18.22 -19.67 -11.19
CA GLY A 94 -18.64 -20.54 -10.09
C GLY A 94 -18.36 -22.02 -10.37
N GLY A 95 -18.66 -22.88 -9.38
CA GLY A 95 -18.80 -24.32 -9.57
C GLY A 95 -17.51 -25.15 -9.50
N GLY A 96 -16.44 -24.65 -8.95
CA GLY A 96 -15.22 -25.45 -8.80
C GLY A 96 -14.18 -24.84 -7.86
N ALA A 97 -13.25 -25.66 -7.42
CA ALA A 97 -12.09 -25.21 -6.65
C ALA A 97 -11.05 -24.58 -7.62
N ASP A 98 -11.35 -23.43 -8.17
CA ASP A 98 -10.36 -22.62 -8.87
C ASP A 98 -9.71 -21.68 -7.88
N ASP A 99 -8.47 -21.95 -7.53
CA ASP A 99 -7.70 -21.22 -6.54
C ASP A 99 -7.49 -19.74 -6.94
N TYR A 100 -7.50 -19.42 -8.21
CA TYR A 100 -7.40 -18.05 -8.70
C TYR A 100 -8.70 -17.27 -8.44
N VAL A 101 -9.84 -17.84 -8.86
CA VAL A 101 -11.15 -17.21 -8.65
C VAL A 101 -11.46 -17.07 -7.16
N SER A 102 -11.17 -18.10 -6.36
CA SER A 102 -11.42 -18.09 -4.92
C SER A 102 -10.66 -16.99 -4.18
N SER A 103 -9.48 -16.61 -4.64
CA SER A 103 -8.73 -15.49 -4.06
C SER A 103 -9.51 -14.18 -4.14
N PHE A 104 -10.14 -13.88 -5.27
CA PHE A 104 -10.92 -12.66 -5.43
C PHE A 104 -12.27 -12.73 -4.73
N THR A 105 -13.00 -13.84 -4.86
CA THR A 105 -14.33 -13.99 -4.25
C THR A 105 -14.28 -14.00 -2.72
N ALA A 106 -13.22 -14.51 -2.12
CA ALA A 106 -13.05 -14.51 -0.67
C ALA A 106 -12.67 -13.13 -0.11
N TYR A 107 -11.80 -12.39 -0.80
CA TYR A 107 -11.18 -11.20 -0.21
C TYR A 107 -11.74 -9.88 -0.74
N LEU A 108 -12.24 -9.83 -1.97
CA LEU A 108 -12.76 -8.59 -2.55
C LEU A 108 -13.92 -8.00 -1.73
N PRO A 109 -14.94 -8.75 -1.29
CA PRO A 109 -16.03 -8.20 -0.47
C PRO A 109 -15.53 -7.61 0.85
N TYR A 110 -14.51 -8.23 1.44
CA TYR A 110 -13.91 -7.72 2.66
C TYR A 110 -13.19 -6.38 2.40
N PHE A 111 -12.26 -6.31 1.46
CA PHE A 111 -11.55 -5.08 1.13
C PHE A 111 -12.49 -3.98 0.62
N ALA A 112 -13.53 -4.33 -0.12
CA ALA A 112 -14.54 -3.36 -0.54
C ALA A 112 -15.24 -2.71 0.66
N THR A 113 -15.53 -3.49 1.70
CA THR A 113 -16.09 -2.98 2.96
C THR A 113 -15.10 -2.06 3.67
N GLU A 114 -13.83 -2.46 3.77
CA GLU A 114 -12.76 -1.65 4.35
C GLU A 114 -12.60 -0.29 3.64
N LEU A 115 -12.66 -0.31 2.31
CA LEU A 115 -12.56 0.89 1.47
C LEU A 115 -13.89 1.64 1.30
N ARG A 116 -14.94 1.25 2.04
CA ARG A 116 -16.25 1.93 2.09
C ARG A 116 -17.00 1.97 0.77
N PHE A 117 -16.94 0.92 0.00
CA PHE A 117 -17.91 0.72 -1.06
C PHE A 117 -19.29 0.50 -0.44
N ALA A 118 -20.34 1.02 -1.07
CA ALA A 118 -21.71 0.90 -0.57
C ALA A 118 -22.23 -0.55 -0.55
N GLY A 119 -21.60 -1.44 -1.32
CA GLY A 119 -21.89 -2.87 -1.31
C GLY A 119 -21.18 -3.63 -2.42
N VAL A 120 -21.12 -4.94 -2.23
CA VAL A 120 -20.68 -5.91 -3.25
C VAL A 120 -21.85 -6.85 -3.50
N GLU A 121 -22.27 -6.94 -4.76
CA GLU A 121 -23.25 -7.91 -5.22
C GLU A 121 -22.50 -9.05 -5.91
N GLU A 122 -22.64 -10.27 -5.39
CA GLU A 122 -21.94 -11.43 -5.93
C GLU A 122 -22.83 -12.19 -6.91
N LEU A 123 -22.36 -12.34 -8.13
CA LEU A 123 -22.98 -13.13 -9.19
C LEU A 123 -22.00 -14.19 -9.68
N THR A 124 -22.48 -15.41 -9.87
CA THR A 124 -21.64 -16.50 -10.37
C THR A 124 -22.21 -17.10 -11.66
N PHE A 125 -21.32 -17.56 -12.54
CA PHE A 125 -21.69 -18.27 -13.75
C PHE A 125 -20.93 -19.61 -13.87
N SER A 126 -21.55 -20.59 -14.47
CA SER A 126 -20.93 -21.90 -14.74
C SER A 126 -20.76 -22.22 -16.23
N ASP A 127 -21.50 -21.51 -17.08
CA ASP A 127 -21.53 -21.68 -18.52
C ASP A 127 -22.00 -20.38 -19.20
N LYS A 128 -22.10 -20.42 -20.54
CA LYS A 128 -22.48 -19.25 -21.32
C LYS A 128 -23.91 -18.78 -21.03
N GLU A 129 -24.85 -19.69 -20.76
CA GLU A 129 -26.24 -19.30 -20.51
C GLU A 129 -26.39 -18.60 -19.16
N SER A 130 -25.79 -19.15 -18.09
CA SER A 130 -25.81 -18.50 -16.77
C SER A 130 -25.03 -17.17 -16.76
N LEU A 131 -23.96 -17.04 -17.57
CA LEU A 131 -23.29 -15.76 -17.78
C LEU A 131 -24.24 -14.76 -18.46
N ARG A 132 -24.95 -15.20 -19.50
CA ARG A 132 -25.92 -14.37 -20.21
C ARG A 132 -27.05 -13.89 -19.31
N GLU A 133 -27.60 -14.76 -18.49
CA GLU A 133 -28.64 -14.40 -17.50
C GLU A 133 -28.14 -13.32 -16.53
N ASN A 134 -26.93 -13.46 -16.02
CA ASN A 134 -26.32 -12.46 -15.14
C ASN A 134 -26.12 -11.11 -15.86
N LEU A 135 -25.67 -11.11 -17.10
CA LEU A 135 -25.50 -9.87 -17.88
C LEU A 135 -26.84 -9.18 -18.13
N LEU A 136 -27.90 -9.91 -18.41
CA LEU A 136 -29.25 -9.37 -18.54
C LEU A 136 -29.77 -8.81 -17.21
N LEU A 137 -29.48 -9.47 -16.10
CA LEU A 137 -29.79 -8.97 -14.76
C LEU A 137 -29.08 -7.64 -14.48
N ILE A 138 -27.78 -7.57 -14.74
CA ILE A 138 -26.99 -6.35 -14.59
C ILE A 138 -27.56 -5.21 -15.44
N ARG A 139 -27.92 -5.52 -16.68
CA ARG A 139 -28.53 -4.54 -17.56
C ARG A 139 -29.88 -4.04 -17.07
N SER A 140 -30.68 -4.89 -16.44
CA SER A 140 -32.00 -4.53 -15.95
C SER A 140 -31.99 -3.54 -14.79
N LYS A 141 -30.85 -3.31 -14.16
CA LYS A 141 -30.69 -2.34 -13.08
C LYS A 141 -31.03 -0.92 -13.55
N ASP A 142 -31.50 -0.10 -12.62
CA ASP A 142 -31.82 1.28 -12.95
C ASP A 142 -30.60 2.11 -13.35
N ILE A 143 -30.82 3.27 -13.93
CA ILE A 143 -29.74 4.13 -14.44
C ILE A 143 -28.77 4.53 -13.32
N TYR A 144 -29.27 4.85 -12.12
CA TYR A 144 -28.44 5.25 -11.01
C TYR A 144 -27.53 4.10 -10.54
N GLU A 145 -28.09 2.89 -10.36
CA GLU A 145 -27.31 1.71 -9.99
C GLU A 145 -26.23 1.39 -11.02
N LYS A 146 -26.55 1.48 -12.32
CA LYS A 146 -25.56 1.29 -13.39
C LYS A 146 -24.47 2.34 -13.39
N PHE A 147 -24.83 3.60 -13.13
CA PHE A 147 -23.89 4.71 -13.08
C PHE A 147 -22.89 4.60 -11.92
N THR A 148 -23.36 4.11 -10.76
CA THR A 148 -22.52 3.98 -9.55
C THR A 148 -21.88 2.60 -9.38
N SER A 149 -22.12 1.67 -10.31
CA SER A 149 -21.58 0.31 -10.24
C SER A 149 -20.48 0.06 -11.26
N VAL A 150 -19.56 -0.83 -10.89
CA VAL A 150 -18.58 -1.43 -11.78
C VAL A 150 -18.70 -2.95 -11.73
N VAL A 151 -18.59 -3.60 -12.86
CA VAL A 151 -18.53 -5.06 -12.94
C VAL A 151 -17.09 -5.49 -12.76
N PHE A 152 -16.80 -6.09 -11.63
CA PHE A 152 -15.50 -6.75 -11.38
C PHE A 152 -15.63 -8.19 -11.92
N TYR A 153 -15.08 -8.41 -13.10
CA TYR A 153 -15.21 -9.70 -13.79
C TYR A 153 -14.00 -10.58 -13.55
N VAL A 154 -14.20 -11.72 -12.89
CA VAL A 154 -13.16 -12.70 -12.57
C VAL A 154 -13.34 -13.96 -13.40
N PRO A 155 -12.68 -14.03 -14.58
CA PRO A 155 -12.68 -15.25 -15.41
C PRO A 155 -11.73 -16.30 -14.81
N SER A 156 -12.01 -17.56 -14.99
CA SER A 156 -11.11 -18.67 -14.68
C SER A 156 -10.20 -19.03 -15.86
N THR A 157 -10.64 -18.76 -17.08
CA THR A 157 -9.96 -19.15 -18.32
C THR A 157 -10.01 -18.06 -19.38
N VAL A 158 -9.15 -18.20 -20.39
CA VAL A 158 -9.20 -17.37 -21.61
C VAL A 158 -10.56 -17.52 -22.32
N GLU A 159 -11.17 -18.70 -22.25
CA GLU A 159 -12.48 -18.95 -22.88
C GLU A 159 -13.59 -18.18 -22.17
N ASP A 160 -13.51 -17.98 -20.86
CA ASP A 160 -14.49 -17.15 -20.13
C ASP A 160 -14.44 -15.70 -20.64
N MET A 161 -13.24 -15.17 -20.94
CA MET A 161 -13.11 -13.84 -21.55
C MET A 161 -13.76 -13.77 -22.93
N ARG A 162 -13.59 -14.80 -23.76
CA ARG A 162 -14.21 -14.86 -25.08
C ARG A 162 -15.72 -14.99 -25.00
N MET A 163 -16.24 -15.81 -24.09
CA MET A 163 -17.68 -15.91 -23.84
C MET A 163 -18.28 -14.56 -23.43
N MET A 164 -17.61 -13.84 -22.56
CA MET A 164 -18.01 -12.51 -22.14
C MET A 164 -18.07 -11.55 -23.33
N ASP A 165 -17.02 -11.50 -24.12
CA ASP A 165 -16.92 -10.63 -25.30
C ASP A 165 -17.98 -10.95 -26.36
N GLU A 166 -18.23 -12.23 -26.59
CA GLU A 166 -19.28 -12.68 -27.52
C GLU A 166 -20.68 -12.27 -27.05
N LEU A 167 -20.99 -12.44 -25.76
CA LEU A 167 -22.29 -12.07 -25.20
C LEU A 167 -22.53 -10.57 -25.20
N LEU A 168 -21.50 -9.77 -25.01
CA LEU A 168 -21.60 -8.32 -25.09
C LEU A 168 -21.96 -7.82 -26.50
N THR A 169 -21.81 -8.64 -27.57
CA THR A 169 -22.29 -8.30 -28.92
C THR A 169 -23.84 -8.36 -29.04
N GLU A 170 -24.53 -9.03 -28.12
CA GLU A 170 -25.98 -9.15 -28.17
C GLU A 170 -26.64 -7.81 -27.88
N GLU A 171 -27.50 -7.33 -28.80
CA GLU A 171 -28.27 -6.09 -28.64
C GLU A 171 -29.14 -6.10 -27.36
N ALA A 172 -29.53 -7.29 -26.92
CA ALA A 172 -30.29 -7.46 -25.68
C ALA A 172 -29.44 -7.08 -24.43
N ILE A 173 -28.12 -7.18 -24.49
CA ILE A 173 -27.20 -6.88 -23.38
C ILE A 173 -26.64 -5.46 -23.53
N THR A 174 -26.12 -5.11 -24.70
CA THR A 174 -25.47 -3.82 -24.97
C THR A 174 -26.04 -3.13 -26.22
N PRO A 175 -27.27 -2.62 -26.19
CA PRO A 175 -27.90 -2.02 -27.35
C PRO A 175 -27.19 -0.71 -27.76
N GLY A 176 -26.92 -0.59 -29.05
CA GLY A 176 -26.44 0.66 -29.64
C GLY A 176 -24.99 1.00 -29.34
N ILE A 177 -24.20 0.11 -28.74
CA ILE A 177 -22.77 0.32 -28.57
C ILE A 177 -22.07 0.02 -29.89
N SER A 178 -21.39 1.04 -30.43
CA SER A 178 -20.46 0.84 -31.52
C SER A 178 -19.23 0.11 -31.01
N ILE A 179 -18.95 -1.05 -31.56
CA ILE A 179 -17.81 -1.91 -31.21
C ILE A 179 -16.47 -1.24 -31.54
N ALA A 180 -16.46 -0.18 -32.33
CA ALA A 180 -15.26 0.54 -32.74
C ALA A 180 -15.07 1.77 -31.85
N GLY A 181 -14.24 1.58 -30.83
CA GLY A 181 -13.43 2.68 -30.34
C GLY A 181 -14.11 3.84 -29.69
N ASN A 182 -15.20 3.63 -29.03
CA ASN A 182 -15.79 4.71 -28.29
C ASN A 182 -15.73 4.43 -26.79
N THR A 183 -15.08 5.33 -26.06
CA THR A 183 -15.20 5.48 -24.61
C THR A 183 -16.67 5.62 -24.15
N GLN A 184 -17.62 5.66 -25.06
CA GLN A 184 -19.05 5.55 -24.77
C GLN A 184 -19.46 4.19 -24.17
N TYR A 185 -18.60 3.21 -24.18
CA TYR A 185 -18.71 2.05 -23.31
C TYR A 185 -18.78 2.47 -21.83
N LEU A 186 -18.29 3.63 -21.54
CA LEU A 186 -18.43 4.32 -20.26
C LEU A 186 -19.77 5.05 -20.11
N ASP A 187 -20.63 5.03 -21.12
CA ASP A 187 -22.00 5.51 -20.99
C ASP A 187 -22.79 4.47 -20.18
N ASN A 188 -22.86 4.72 -18.89
CA ASN A 188 -23.55 3.93 -17.90
C ASN A 188 -25.07 3.77 -18.18
N ASN A 189 -25.61 4.42 -19.22
CA ASN A 189 -26.99 4.24 -19.64
C ASN A 189 -27.26 2.87 -20.22
N THR A 190 -26.23 2.17 -20.69
CA THR A 190 -26.38 0.86 -21.31
C THR A 190 -25.86 -0.28 -20.45
N PHE A 191 -24.62 -0.23 -20.03
CA PHE A 191 -23.98 -1.26 -19.21
C PHE A 191 -22.88 -0.68 -18.31
N PRO A 192 -22.67 -1.20 -17.08
CA PRO A 192 -21.56 -0.76 -16.23
C PRO A 192 -20.20 -1.10 -16.82
N ARG A 193 -19.15 -0.37 -16.40
CA ARG A 193 -17.76 -0.66 -16.79
C ARG A 193 -17.34 -2.04 -16.32
N ILE A 194 -16.53 -2.72 -17.12
CA ILE A 194 -15.99 -4.03 -16.78
C ILE A 194 -14.50 -3.88 -16.41
N PHE A 195 -14.17 -4.28 -15.21
CA PHE A 195 -12.82 -4.25 -14.67
C PHE A 195 -12.34 -5.68 -14.38
N CYS A 196 -11.15 -6.03 -14.83
CA CYS A 196 -10.65 -7.39 -14.82
C CYS A 196 -9.30 -7.51 -14.10
N PRO A 197 -9.03 -8.63 -13.42
CA PRO A 197 -7.71 -8.97 -12.91
C PRO A 197 -6.75 -9.41 -14.03
N ASP A 198 -5.53 -9.72 -13.67
CA ASP A 198 -4.38 -9.93 -14.57
C ASP A 198 -4.53 -11.02 -15.64
N LEU A 199 -5.36 -12.03 -15.42
CA LEU A 199 -5.61 -13.06 -16.43
C LEU A 199 -6.14 -12.47 -17.73
N ALA A 200 -7.02 -11.46 -17.64
CA ALA A 200 -7.61 -10.80 -18.81
C ALA A 200 -6.55 -10.08 -19.66
N CYS A 201 -5.50 -9.53 -19.05
CA CYS A 201 -4.44 -8.83 -19.77
C CYS A 201 -3.80 -9.69 -20.87
N ASN A 202 -3.61 -10.97 -20.62
CA ASN A 202 -3.01 -11.87 -21.63
C ASN A 202 -3.88 -12.05 -22.86
N VAL A 203 -5.22 -11.94 -22.70
CA VAL A 203 -6.18 -12.05 -23.81
C VAL A 203 -6.25 -10.75 -24.59
N VAL A 204 -6.32 -9.62 -23.92
CA VAL A 204 -6.37 -8.30 -24.58
C VAL A 204 -5.08 -7.98 -25.33
N LEU A 205 -3.94 -8.44 -24.87
CA LEU A 205 -2.65 -8.29 -25.55
C LEU A 205 -2.59 -9.04 -26.92
N GLU A 206 -3.46 -10.00 -27.12
CA GLU A 206 -3.59 -10.69 -28.42
C GLU A 206 -4.48 -9.92 -29.41
N ASN A 207 -5.09 -8.80 -28.97
CA ASN A 207 -6.06 -8.00 -29.73
C ASN A 207 -7.24 -8.85 -30.27
N ALA A 208 -7.68 -9.80 -29.45
CA ALA A 208 -8.65 -10.81 -29.84
C ALA A 208 -10.08 -10.51 -29.37
N LEU A 209 -10.29 -9.39 -28.67
CA LEU A 209 -11.59 -8.97 -28.16
C LEU A 209 -12.16 -7.81 -28.98
N THR A 210 -13.48 -7.65 -28.92
CA THR A 210 -14.21 -6.64 -29.68
C THR A 210 -14.79 -5.53 -28.84
N HIS A 211 -14.91 -5.75 -27.52
CA HIS A 211 -15.42 -4.77 -26.56
C HIS A 211 -14.31 -4.17 -25.71
N ASP A 212 -14.67 -3.05 -25.07
CA ASP A 212 -13.75 -2.34 -24.20
C ASP A 212 -13.67 -3.04 -22.83
N TYR A 213 -12.47 -3.15 -22.33
CA TYR A 213 -12.18 -3.71 -21.02
C TYR A 213 -11.14 -2.84 -20.31
N GLU A 214 -11.10 -2.98 -19.01
CA GLU A 214 -10.11 -2.30 -18.18
C GLU A 214 -9.64 -3.25 -17.08
N GLY A 215 -8.45 -3.04 -16.56
CA GLY A 215 -7.95 -3.87 -15.50
C GLY A 215 -6.50 -3.59 -15.14
N ILE A 216 -5.95 -4.48 -14.32
CA ILE A 216 -4.53 -4.42 -13.99
C ILE A 216 -3.85 -5.73 -14.36
N ALA A 217 -2.53 -5.69 -14.45
CA ALA A 217 -1.71 -6.86 -14.68
C ALA A 217 -0.39 -6.75 -13.93
N LEU A 218 0.07 -7.87 -13.39
CA LEU A 218 1.40 -7.99 -12.84
C LEU A 218 2.45 -7.68 -13.92
N CYS A 219 3.30 -6.71 -13.68
CA CYS A 219 4.33 -6.25 -14.63
C CYS A 219 5.72 -6.20 -13.97
N GLY A 220 6.72 -5.78 -14.72
CA GLY A 220 8.03 -5.47 -14.18
C GLY A 220 8.09 -4.02 -13.71
N ASP A 221 9.07 -3.75 -12.86
CA ASP A 221 9.41 -2.41 -12.42
C ASP A 221 9.70 -1.51 -13.64
N PRO A 222 8.93 -0.46 -13.86
CA PRO A 222 9.16 0.46 -14.98
C PRO A 222 10.52 1.17 -14.89
N GLU A 223 11.01 1.43 -13.68
CA GLU A 223 12.28 2.10 -13.43
C GLU A 223 13.48 1.17 -13.72
N SER A 224 13.28 -0.14 -13.69
CA SER A 224 14.33 -1.10 -14.10
C SER A 224 14.71 -0.97 -15.58
N GLY A 225 13.86 -0.35 -16.38
CA GLY A 225 14.01 -0.27 -17.85
C GLY A 225 13.69 -1.59 -18.57
N PHE A 226 13.39 -2.67 -17.87
CA PHE A 226 13.09 -3.98 -18.48
C PHE A 226 11.83 -3.94 -19.36
N PRO A 227 10.69 -3.38 -18.91
CA PRO A 227 9.51 -3.25 -19.75
C PRO A 227 9.78 -2.51 -21.05
N THR A 228 10.47 -1.39 -20.98
CA THR A 228 10.82 -0.55 -22.14
C THR A 228 11.75 -1.26 -23.11
N ALA A 229 12.79 -1.90 -22.61
CA ALA A 229 13.73 -2.66 -23.43
C ALA A 229 13.05 -3.84 -24.13
N ARG A 230 12.17 -4.53 -23.42
CA ARG A 230 11.44 -5.68 -23.97
C ARG A 230 10.45 -5.24 -25.04
N LYS A 231 9.71 -4.17 -24.82
CA LYS A 231 8.82 -3.57 -25.82
C LYS A 231 9.60 -3.14 -27.07
N ALA A 232 10.74 -2.50 -26.90
CA ALA A 232 11.60 -2.12 -28.03
C ALA A 232 12.10 -3.32 -28.83
N GLN A 233 12.43 -4.43 -28.16
CA GLN A 233 12.92 -5.66 -28.80
C GLN A 233 11.83 -6.44 -29.54
N THR A 234 10.61 -6.50 -28.98
CA THR A 234 9.54 -7.37 -29.47
C THR A 234 8.43 -6.64 -30.23
N GLY A 235 8.36 -5.32 -30.11
CA GLY A 235 7.24 -4.49 -30.58
C GLY A 235 5.94 -4.71 -29.81
N LYS A 236 5.95 -5.44 -28.70
CA LYS A 236 4.76 -5.80 -27.91
C LYS A 236 4.93 -5.42 -26.45
N GLU A 237 3.82 -5.10 -25.80
CA GLU A 237 3.77 -4.95 -24.34
C GLU A 237 4.12 -6.27 -23.64
N ILE A 238 4.57 -6.17 -22.40
CA ILE A 238 4.94 -7.34 -21.59
C ILE A 238 3.67 -8.05 -21.12
N GLN A 239 3.65 -9.37 -21.25
CA GLN A 239 2.61 -10.19 -20.65
C GLN A 239 2.77 -10.23 -19.13
N SER A 240 1.64 -10.38 -18.41
CA SER A 240 1.63 -10.57 -16.96
C SER A 240 2.57 -11.70 -16.51
N GLY A 241 3.39 -11.41 -15.50
CA GLY A 241 4.35 -12.35 -14.93
C GLY A 241 5.63 -12.58 -15.75
N TYR A 242 5.83 -11.87 -16.87
CA TYR A 242 7.00 -12.08 -17.73
C TYR A 242 8.31 -11.60 -17.10
N ALA A 243 8.28 -10.49 -16.38
CA ALA A 243 9.45 -10.00 -15.65
C ALA A 243 9.86 -10.98 -14.55
N GLN A 244 8.90 -11.50 -13.80
CA GLN A 244 9.11 -12.50 -12.76
C GLN A 244 9.62 -13.82 -13.35
N LEU A 245 9.19 -14.18 -14.56
CA LEU A 245 9.73 -15.33 -15.27
C LEU A 245 11.21 -15.15 -15.61
N TYR A 246 11.61 -13.95 -16.05
CA TYR A 246 13.01 -13.62 -16.28
C TYR A 246 13.82 -13.76 -14.99
N ASP A 247 13.29 -13.25 -13.89
CA ASP A 247 13.94 -13.31 -12.59
C ASP A 247 14.07 -14.73 -12.03
N CYS A 248 13.10 -15.63 -12.33
CA CYS A 248 13.25 -17.05 -12.00
C CYS A 248 14.52 -17.66 -12.64
N PHE A 249 14.79 -17.37 -13.92
CA PHE A 249 15.97 -17.88 -14.58
C PHE A 249 17.26 -17.21 -14.07
N THR A 250 17.21 -15.94 -13.75
CA THR A 250 18.32 -15.22 -13.12
C THR A 250 18.67 -15.84 -11.78
N LEU A 251 17.66 -16.07 -10.92
CA LEU A 251 17.83 -16.71 -9.61
C LEU A 251 18.44 -18.12 -9.73
N ILE A 252 17.96 -18.94 -10.65
CA ILE A 252 18.52 -20.28 -10.89
C ILE A 252 19.99 -20.17 -11.33
N GLY A 253 20.30 -19.26 -12.25
CA GLY A 253 21.66 -19.04 -12.72
C GLY A 253 22.62 -18.66 -11.59
N LEU A 254 22.25 -17.70 -10.76
CA LEU A 254 23.04 -17.26 -9.61
C LEU A 254 23.18 -18.37 -8.58
N ALA A 255 22.11 -19.12 -8.30
CA ALA A 255 22.15 -20.25 -7.38
C ALA A 255 23.09 -21.36 -7.88
N LEU A 256 23.11 -21.65 -9.17
CA LEU A 256 24.07 -22.60 -9.77
C LEU A 256 25.52 -22.13 -9.60
N ALA A 257 25.78 -20.85 -9.85
CA ALA A 257 27.12 -20.29 -9.64
C ALA A 257 27.53 -20.32 -8.16
N HIS A 258 26.60 -20.01 -7.25
CA HIS A 258 26.84 -20.09 -5.81
C HIS A 258 27.14 -21.52 -5.37
N LYS A 259 26.37 -22.50 -5.85
CA LYS A 259 26.57 -23.92 -5.56
C LYS A 259 27.96 -24.39 -6.02
N GLU A 260 28.42 -23.97 -7.20
CA GLU A 260 29.76 -24.29 -7.70
C GLU A 260 30.86 -23.71 -6.80
N THR A 261 30.71 -22.47 -6.37
CA THR A 261 31.69 -21.77 -5.51
C THR A 261 31.73 -22.36 -4.11
N ALA A 262 30.57 -22.66 -3.52
CA ALA A 262 30.47 -23.23 -2.18
C ALA A 262 30.93 -24.71 -2.12
N SER A 263 31.14 -25.36 -3.27
CA SER A 263 31.59 -26.76 -3.41
C SER A 263 30.75 -27.79 -2.65
N SER A 264 29.53 -27.44 -2.24
CA SER A 264 28.64 -28.30 -1.44
C SER A 264 27.17 -27.84 -1.55
N GLY A 265 26.27 -28.73 -1.24
CA GLY A 265 24.84 -28.43 -1.16
C GLY A 265 24.04 -28.77 -2.44
N THR A 266 22.73 -28.64 -2.32
CA THR A 266 21.76 -28.83 -3.38
C THR A 266 21.47 -27.52 -4.10
N LEU A 267 20.88 -27.56 -5.30
CA LEU A 267 20.42 -26.35 -5.97
C LEU A 267 19.37 -25.60 -5.12
N ARG A 268 18.53 -26.32 -4.40
CA ARG A 268 17.53 -25.76 -3.49
C ARG A 268 18.19 -24.90 -2.39
N GLU A 269 19.19 -25.44 -1.71
CA GLU A 269 19.93 -24.71 -0.66
C GLU A 269 20.64 -23.49 -1.23
N ALA A 270 21.14 -23.56 -2.44
CA ALA A 270 21.75 -22.43 -3.11
C ALA A 270 20.72 -21.36 -3.51
N ILE A 271 19.50 -21.74 -3.92
CA ILE A 271 18.40 -20.80 -4.17
C ILE A 271 18.04 -20.07 -2.86
N VAL A 272 17.85 -20.81 -1.77
CA VAL A 272 17.57 -20.22 -0.45
C VAL A 272 18.66 -19.23 -0.04
N ALA A 273 19.93 -19.59 -0.17
CA ALA A 273 21.04 -18.71 0.18
C ALA A 273 21.05 -17.40 -0.64
N VAL A 274 20.69 -17.46 -1.92
CA VAL A 274 20.60 -16.25 -2.77
C VAL A 274 19.38 -15.42 -2.36
N MET A 275 18.24 -16.04 -2.08
CA MET A 275 17.03 -15.33 -1.65
C MET A 275 17.20 -14.67 -0.28
N ASP A 276 17.81 -15.37 0.68
CA ASP A 276 18.05 -14.84 2.03
C ASP A 276 19.03 -13.66 2.06
N ALA A 277 19.85 -13.52 1.03
CA ALA A 277 20.72 -12.36 0.87
C ALA A 277 19.99 -11.14 0.29
N CYS A 278 18.76 -11.30 -0.23
CA CYS A 278 17.99 -10.24 -0.85
C CYS A 278 17.06 -9.60 0.18
N ASP A 279 17.47 -8.46 0.73
CA ASP A 279 16.72 -7.71 1.75
C ASP A 279 16.09 -6.41 1.21
N GLY A 280 16.11 -6.21 -0.10
CA GLY A 280 15.55 -5.04 -0.77
C GLY A 280 16.45 -3.80 -0.77
N TYR A 281 17.62 -3.89 -0.17
CA TYR A 281 18.57 -2.78 -0.04
C TYR A 281 19.87 -3.10 -0.76
N GLY A 282 19.90 -2.84 -2.04
CA GLY A 282 21.10 -2.96 -2.84
C GLY A 282 20.80 -2.51 -4.25
N ASP A 283 21.66 -1.72 -4.77
CA ASP A 283 21.60 -1.08 -6.06
C ASP A 283 22.53 -1.73 -7.10
N GLU A 284 23.11 -2.84 -6.74
CA GLU A 284 24.37 -3.22 -7.37
C GLU A 284 24.20 -4.19 -8.53
N PHE A 285 23.01 -4.74 -8.70
CA PHE A 285 22.79 -5.77 -9.68
C PHE A 285 21.47 -5.54 -10.44
N SER A 286 21.56 -5.37 -11.74
CA SER A 286 20.40 -5.25 -12.61
C SER A 286 20.24 -6.47 -13.51
N TRP A 287 19.04 -6.60 -14.10
CA TRP A 287 18.72 -7.62 -15.10
C TRP A 287 19.52 -7.49 -16.40
N THR A 288 20.27 -6.42 -16.60
CA THR A 288 21.06 -6.16 -17.80
C THR A 288 22.23 -7.14 -17.94
N GLU A 289 22.79 -7.26 -19.13
CA GLU A 289 23.93 -8.14 -19.39
C GLU A 289 25.12 -7.79 -18.47
N ASP A 290 25.41 -6.51 -18.29
CA ASP A 290 26.52 -6.06 -17.44
C ASP A 290 26.21 -6.34 -15.96
N GLY A 291 24.96 -6.12 -15.52
CA GLY A 291 24.51 -6.48 -14.19
C GLY A 291 24.63 -7.97 -13.93
N LEU A 292 24.13 -8.82 -14.83
CA LEU A 292 24.27 -10.28 -14.72
C LEU A 292 25.75 -10.70 -14.65
N ARG A 293 26.62 -10.14 -15.51
CA ARG A 293 28.08 -10.39 -15.48
C ARG A 293 28.69 -10.01 -14.14
N TYR A 294 28.27 -8.88 -13.57
CA TYR A 294 28.69 -8.45 -12.24
C TYR A 294 28.24 -9.44 -11.16
N GLY A 295 26.96 -9.80 -11.14
CA GLY A 295 26.40 -10.74 -10.16
C GLY A 295 27.10 -12.10 -10.18
N PHE A 296 27.32 -12.69 -11.36
CA PHE A 296 28.07 -13.94 -11.48
C PHE A 296 29.54 -13.83 -11.06
N ARG A 297 30.17 -12.68 -11.26
CA ARG A 297 31.54 -12.44 -10.81
C ARG A 297 31.57 -12.34 -9.28
N SER A 298 30.67 -11.55 -8.71
CA SER A 298 30.56 -11.36 -7.26
C SER A 298 30.39 -12.69 -6.53
N ILE A 299 29.51 -13.56 -7.02
CA ILE A 299 29.33 -14.91 -6.45
C ILE A 299 30.61 -15.75 -6.53
N ARG A 300 31.33 -15.71 -7.64
CA ARG A 300 32.61 -16.42 -7.78
C ARG A 300 33.67 -15.90 -6.81
N ASP A 301 33.60 -14.61 -6.47
CA ASP A 301 34.46 -13.98 -5.49
C ASP A 301 34.02 -14.24 -4.03
N GLY A 302 32.95 -15.05 -3.84
CA GLY A 302 32.45 -15.47 -2.55
C GLY A 302 31.43 -14.51 -1.89
N HIS A 303 30.89 -13.57 -2.65
CA HIS A 303 29.91 -12.59 -2.20
C HIS A 303 28.61 -12.73 -2.97
N ILE A 304 27.46 -12.86 -2.28
CA ILE A 304 26.15 -12.86 -2.90
C ILE A 304 25.68 -11.40 -3.01
N PRO A 305 25.50 -10.87 -4.23
CA PRO A 305 25.08 -9.49 -4.41
C PRO A 305 23.58 -9.34 -4.13
N VAL A 306 23.18 -8.19 -3.68
CA VAL A 306 21.75 -7.84 -3.54
C VAL A 306 21.17 -7.46 -4.92
N LEU A 307 19.97 -7.90 -5.19
CA LEU A 307 19.41 -7.91 -6.54
C LEU A 307 18.25 -6.95 -6.72
N SER A 308 18.35 -6.14 -7.77
CA SER A 308 17.21 -5.51 -8.41
C SER A 308 16.97 -6.18 -9.76
N GLY A 309 15.95 -7.03 -9.83
CA GLY A 309 15.64 -7.82 -11.00
C GLY A 309 14.83 -7.10 -12.06
N ALA A 310 14.35 -7.84 -13.03
CA ALA A 310 13.42 -7.34 -14.06
C ALA A 310 12.05 -6.97 -13.48
N SER A 311 11.63 -7.65 -12.40
CA SER A 311 10.37 -7.39 -11.70
C SER A 311 10.47 -6.29 -10.64
N GLY A 312 11.67 -5.85 -10.31
CA GLY A 312 11.95 -4.87 -9.26
C GLY A 312 12.92 -5.40 -8.21
N SER A 313 13.01 -4.72 -7.09
CA SER A 313 13.84 -5.15 -5.95
C SER A 313 13.33 -6.46 -5.37
N TRP A 314 14.26 -7.37 -5.09
CA TRP A 314 13.91 -8.66 -4.52
C TRP A 314 13.93 -8.61 -3.00
N VAL A 315 12.77 -8.92 -2.41
CA VAL A 315 12.62 -9.16 -0.97
C VAL A 315 11.76 -10.39 -0.80
N PHE A 316 12.25 -11.35 -0.05
CA PHE A 316 11.56 -12.60 0.20
C PHE A 316 11.41 -12.83 1.69
N ASP A 317 10.28 -13.39 2.06
CA ASP A 317 10.11 -13.92 3.40
C ASP A 317 11.12 -15.03 3.67
N ARG A 318 11.85 -14.93 4.77
CA ARG A 318 12.94 -15.87 5.10
C ARG A 318 12.46 -17.28 5.46
N GLU A 319 11.22 -17.42 5.92
CA GLU A 319 10.67 -18.72 6.25
C GLU A 319 9.96 -19.36 5.06
N THR A 320 9.20 -18.58 4.32
CA THR A 320 8.33 -19.08 3.25
C THR A 320 8.89 -18.92 1.87
N HIS A 321 9.88 -18.04 1.70
CA HIS A 321 10.49 -17.70 0.40
C HIS A 321 9.45 -17.27 -0.65
N ILE A 322 8.42 -16.53 -0.19
CA ILE A 322 7.45 -15.85 -1.03
C ILE A 322 7.88 -14.38 -1.16
N SER A 323 7.75 -13.81 -2.35
CA SER A 323 8.03 -12.38 -2.56
C SER A 323 7.13 -11.50 -1.70
N GLN A 324 7.73 -10.53 -1.05
CA GLN A 324 7.05 -9.65 -0.07
C GLN A 324 6.91 -8.22 -0.55
N LEU A 325 7.77 -7.79 -1.43
CA LEU A 325 7.83 -6.41 -1.87
C LEU A 325 8.12 -6.34 -3.36
N GLY A 326 7.53 -5.37 -4.03
CA GLY A 326 7.94 -5.02 -5.37
C GLY A 326 7.13 -5.63 -6.49
N SER A 327 5.93 -6.14 -6.22
CA SER A 327 5.00 -6.39 -7.32
C SER A 327 4.53 -5.07 -7.91
N TRP A 328 4.90 -4.83 -9.15
CA TRP A 328 4.41 -3.72 -9.92
C TRP A 328 3.20 -4.15 -10.73
N TYR A 329 2.19 -3.31 -10.78
CA TYR A 329 1.00 -3.53 -11.60
C TYR A 329 0.90 -2.45 -12.67
N GLY A 330 0.60 -2.84 -13.88
CA GLY A 330 0.22 -1.94 -14.97
C GLY A 330 -1.30 -1.82 -15.03
N HIS A 331 -1.83 -0.62 -14.83
CA HIS A 331 -3.23 -0.32 -15.13
C HIS A 331 -3.39 -0.18 -16.63
N TRP A 332 -4.26 -0.97 -17.22
CA TRP A 332 -4.45 -1.02 -18.67
C TRP A 332 -5.92 -0.81 -19.06
N ARG A 333 -6.11 -0.29 -20.26
CA ARG A 333 -7.39 -0.22 -20.96
C ARG A 333 -7.26 -0.88 -22.32
N TYR A 334 -8.30 -1.57 -22.70
CA TYR A 334 -8.47 -2.12 -24.04
C TYR A 334 -9.64 -1.42 -24.71
N TYR A 335 -9.38 -0.66 -25.75
CA TYR A 335 -10.36 0.05 -26.56
C TYR A 335 -9.83 0.23 -27.98
N ASP A 336 -10.73 0.47 -28.94
CA ASP A 336 -10.38 0.54 -30.37
C ASP A 336 -9.67 -0.75 -30.86
N GLY A 337 -9.96 -1.90 -30.26
CA GLY A 337 -9.29 -3.15 -30.56
C GLY A 337 -7.81 -3.20 -30.20
N GLN A 338 -7.35 -2.29 -29.31
CA GLN A 338 -5.96 -2.17 -28.91
C GLN A 338 -5.78 -2.08 -27.41
N TYR A 339 -4.68 -2.64 -26.94
CA TYR A 339 -4.22 -2.51 -25.56
C TYR A 339 -3.49 -1.18 -25.35
N HIS A 340 -3.85 -0.48 -24.28
CA HIS A 340 -3.20 0.75 -23.85
C HIS A 340 -2.83 0.64 -22.38
N LEU A 341 -1.54 0.77 -22.08
CA LEU A 341 -1.09 0.95 -20.71
C LEU A 341 -1.39 2.40 -20.28
N VAL A 342 -2.14 2.56 -19.20
CA VAL A 342 -2.55 3.87 -18.68
C VAL A 342 -1.49 4.43 -17.74
N GLU A 343 -1.10 3.63 -16.75
CA GLU A 343 -0.12 3.99 -15.74
C GLU A 343 0.48 2.73 -15.11
N TYR A 344 1.64 2.91 -14.50
CA TYR A 344 2.18 1.93 -13.58
C TYR A 344 1.79 2.31 -12.16
N MET A 345 1.47 1.32 -11.35
CA MET A 345 1.19 1.51 -9.94
C MET A 345 2.48 1.30 -9.17
N THR A 346 2.84 2.33 -8.41
CA THR A 346 4.04 2.33 -7.58
C THR A 346 3.79 1.58 -6.26
N ARG A 347 4.86 1.29 -5.55
CA ARG A 347 4.79 0.69 -4.21
C ARG A 347 3.98 1.53 -3.21
N SER A 348 3.96 2.84 -3.36
CA SER A 348 3.14 3.73 -2.51
C SER A 348 1.64 3.58 -2.74
N ASP A 349 1.23 3.11 -3.93
CA ASP A 349 -0.17 2.77 -4.18
C ASP A 349 -0.60 1.52 -3.41
N HIS A 350 0.36 0.74 -2.92
CA HIS A 350 0.19 -0.40 -2.01
C HIS A 350 0.45 -0.03 -0.53
N ALA A 351 0.44 1.23 -0.18
CA ALA A 351 0.79 1.66 1.18
C ALA A 351 -0.16 1.14 2.28
N GLN A 352 -1.31 0.57 1.90
CA GLN A 352 -2.15 -0.21 2.81
C GLN A 352 -1.67 -1.67 2.96
N GLN A 353 -0.45 -1.96 2.55
CA GLN A 353 0.14 -3.30 2.64
C GLN A 353 0.03 -3.88 4.06
N ALA A 354 0.23 -3.07 5.08
CA ALA A 354 0.09 -3.51 6.46
C ALA A 354 -1.30 -4.10 6.78
N SER A 355 -2.40 -3.53 6.24
CA SER A 355 -3.73 -4.09 6.47
C SER A 355 -3.97 -5.39 5.72
N MET A 356 -3.30 -5.59 4.61
CA MET A 356 -3.38 -6.84 3.86
C MET A 356 -2.59 -7.95 4.55
N ASP A 357 -1.43 -7.62 5.05
CA ASP A 357 -0.56 -8.56 5.75
C ASP A 357 -1.25 -9.14 6.99
N GLN A 358 -2.02 -8.35 7.72
CA GLN A 358 -2.81 -8.85 8.84
C GLN A 358 -4.00 -9.73 8.46
N MET A 359 -4.61 -9.52 7.31
CA MET A 359 -5.67 -10.41 6.86
C MET A 359 -5.17 -11.84 6.60
N TRP A 360 -3.90 -11.96 6.29
CA TRP A 360 -3.26 -13.26 6.16
C TRP A 360 -2.96 -13.93 7.49
N ASP A 361 -2.81 -13.16 8.53
CA ASP A 361 -2.29 -13.63 9.81
C ASP A 361 -3.22 -14.62 10.52
N TRP A 362 -4.52 -14.48 10.35
CA TRP A 362 -5.45 -15.49 10.84
C TRP A 362 -5.25 -16.87 10.19
N SER A 363 -4.52 -16.94 9.10
CA SER A 363 -4.31 -18.15 8.31
C SER A 363 -2.89 -18.68 8.38
N SER A 364 -1.92 -17.88 8.79
CA SER A 364 -0.51 -18.30 8.91
C SER A 364 0.31 -17.25 9.65
N ASP A 365 1.19 -17.67 10.52
CA ASP A 365 2.19 -16.84 11.20
C ASP A 365 3.23 -16.24 10.22
N VAL A 366 3.03 -16.39 8.93
CA VAL A 366 4.02 -16.16 7.87
C VAL A 366 4.40 -14.71 7.76
N ILE A 367 3.43 -13.81 7.89
CA ILE A 367 3.65 -12.38 7.63
C ILE A 367 4.07 -11.63 8.88
N LEU A 368 3.63 -12.08 10.05
CA LEU A 368 4.08 -11.50 11.32
C LEU A 368 5.57 -11.73 11.58
N SER A 369 6.14 -12.84 11.08
CA SER A 369 7.55 -13.13 11.29
C SER A 369 8.49 -12.17 10.55
N ILE A 370 8.04 -11.51 9.49
CA ILE A 370 8.90 -10.61 8.69
C ILE A 370 9.15 -9.27 9.38
N SER A 371 8.13 -8.75 10.08
CA SER A 371 8.27 -7.46 10.78
C SER A 371 9.20 -7.54 12.00
N ASP A 372 9.31 -8.73 12.59
CA ASP A 372 10.07 -8.90 13.84
C ASP A 372 11.52 -9.37 13.63
N GLU A 373 11.84 -10.08 12.54
CA GLU A 373 13.14 -10.72 12.37
C GLU A 373 14.14 -9.99 11.48
N THR A 374 13.70 -9.12 10.58
CA THR A 374 14.60 -8.51 9.58
C THR A 374 15.44 -7.36 10.10
N LYS A 375 15.02 -6.71 11.19
CA LYS A 375 15.89 -5.76 11.92
C LYS A 375 15.47 -5.83 13.40
N GLU A 376 16.22 -6.55 14.19
CA GLU A 376 16.22 -6.36 15.63
C GLU A 376 16.72 -4.95 15.91
N ILE A 377 15.85 -3.95 15.77
CA ILE A 377 16.13 -2.63 16.28
C ILE A 377 16.07 -2.78 17.79
N VAL A 378 17.24 -3.02 18.40
CA VAL A 378 17.34 -3.03 19.84
C VAL A 378 17.10 -1.62 20.33
N TYR A 379 15.87 -1.36 20.75
CA TYR A 379 15.53 -0.10 21.39
C TYR A 379 15.97 -0.14 22.86
N GLU A 380 16.62 0.92 23.27
CA GLU A 380 16.80 1.20 24.69
C GLU A 380 15.42 1.29 25.39
N PRO A 381 15.32 0.95 26.68
CA PRO A 381 14.05 1.12 27.42
C PRO A 381 13.52 2.54 27.36
N LEU A 382 12.21 2.68 27.21
CA LEU A 382 11.58 3.99 27.21
C LEU A 382 11.81 4.70 28.56
N GLN A 383 12.38 5.87 28.51
CA GLN A 383 12.64 6.69 29.71
C GLN A 383 11.86 7.99 29.73
N ASP A 384 11.51 8.52 28.56
CA ASP A 384 10.87 9.82 28.46
C ASP A 384 9.99 9.96 27.22
N ARG A 385 9.12 10.96 27.20
CA ARG A 385 8.20 11.26 26.12
C ARG A 385 8.16 12.75 25.85
N TYR A 386 8.20 13.11 24.58
CA TYR A 386 8.01 14.48 24.11
C TYR A 386 6.90 14.54 23.05
N ALA A 387 6.35 15.72 22.84
CA ALA A 387 5.44 15.98 21.74
C ALA A 387 5.78 17.33 21.08
N VAL A 388 5.67 17.37 19.75
CA VAL A 388 5.61 18.58 18.95
C VAL A 388 4.24 18.61 18.29
N VAL A 389 3.44 19.63 18.59
CA VAL A 389 2.08 19.77 18.09
C VAL A 389 1.98 21.08 17.36
N MET A 390 1.64 21.03 16.05
CA MET A 390 1.65 22.25 15.27
C MET A 390 0.47 22.40 14.31
N ALA A 391 0.09 23.68 14.10
CA ALA A 391 -0.78 24.10 13.02
C ALA A 391 -0.08 25.16 12.17
N THR A 392 0.03 24.91 10.87
CA THR A 392 0.72 25.84 9.95
C THR A 392 -0.18 26.87 9.28
N SER A 393 -1.46 26.90 9.60
CA SER A 393 -2.44 27.84 9.03
C SER A 393 -2.88 28.90 10.04
N THR A 394 -3.21 30.08 9.54
CA THR A 394 -3.63 31.25 10.33
C THR A 394 -5.01 31.74 9.92
N GLY A 395 -5.67 32.48 10.78
CA GLY A 395 -6.93 33.14 10.50
C GLY A 395 -8.18 32.29 10.62
N TRP A 396 -9.32 32.95 10.77
CA TRP A 396 -10.62 32.36 11.09
C TRP A 396 -11.08 31.30 10.10
N ASN A 397 -10.85 31.48 8.80
CA ASN A 397 -11.25 30.51 7.78
C ASN A 397 -10.51 29.17 7.86
N ASN A 398 -9.40 29.15 8.59
CA ASN A 398 -8.56 27.96 8.82
C ASN A 398 -8.69 27.43 10.25
N TYR A 399 -9.76 27.80 10.94
CA TYR A 399 -10.06 27.48 12.33
C TYR A 399 -9.70 26.03 12.70
N ARG A 400 -10.19 25.07 11.94
CA ARG A 400 -10.04 23.64 12.21
C ARG A 400 -8.59 23.19 12.42
N HIS A 401 -7.62 23.79 11.74
CA HIS A 401 -6.23 23.35 11.85
C HIS A 401 -5.63 23.66 13.23
N GLN A 402 -5.87 24.88 13.73
CA GLN A 402 -5.44 25.22 15.09
C GLN A 402 -6.29 24.50 16.14
N ALA A 403 -7.60 24.35 15.91
CA ALA A 403 -8.47 23.58 16.79
C ALA A 403 -8.02 22.11 16.91
N ASP A 404 -7.68 21.45 15.80
CA ASP A 404 -7.11 20.10 15.80
C ASP A 404 -5.81 20.02 16.62
N ALA A 405 -4.89 20.98 16.44
CA ALA A 405 -3.64 21.03 17.19
C ALA A 405 -3.90 21.22 18.71
N LEU A 406 -4.83 22.12 19.08
CA LEU A 406 -5.21 22.32 20.48
C LEU A 406 -5.90 21.08 21.08
N ASP A 407 -6.67 20.34 20.28
CA ASP A 407 -7.31 19.08 20.72
C ASP A 407 -6.25 18.02 21.06
N ILE A 408 -5.27 17.81 20.19
CA ILE A 408 -4.15 16.90 20.45
C ILE A 408 -3.31 17.37 21.65
N TYR A 409 -3.05 18.68 21.76
CA TYR A 409 -2.39 19.25 22.94
C TYR A 409 -3.16 18.92 24.23
N ARG A 410 -4.49 19.08 24.22
CA ARG A 410 -5.36 18.74 25.35
C ARG A 410 -5.31 17.26 25.71
N MET A 411 -5.32 16.38 24.73
CA MET A 411 -5.15 14.94 24.94
C MET A 411 -3.82 14.61 25.63
N LEU A 412 -2.73 15.22 25.20
CA LEU A 412 -1.41 15.04 25.82
C LEU A 412 -1.36 15.54 27.25
N ARG A 413 -1.96 16.70 27.54
CA ARG A 413 -2.08 17.22 28.91
C ARG A 413 -2.87 16.26 29.80
N LYS A 414 -4.00 15.71 29.33
CA LYS A 414 -4.79 14.68 30.03
C LYS A 414 -3.98 13.38 30.22
N ALA A 415 -3.10 13.04 29.30
CA ALA A 415 -2.18 11.90 29.40
C ALA A 415 -0.97 12.15 30.33
N GLY A 416 -0.90 13.29 30.99
CA GLY A 416 0.09 13.59 32.03
C GLY A 416 1.37 14.27 31.54
N TYR A 417 1.41 14.73 30.29
CA TYR A 417 2.51 15.58 29.84
C TYR A 417 2.51 16.92 30.58
N ASP A 418 3.63 17.34 31.09
CA ASP A 418 3.83 18.70 31.56
C ASP A 418 4.22 19.62 30.39
N ASP A 419 4.31 20.90 30.67
CA ASP A 419 4.64 21.88 29.63
C ASP A 419 6.06 21.70 29.07
N ALA A 420 7.01 21.24 29.87
CA ALA A 420 8.40 21.06 29.43
C ALA A 420 8.54 20.00 28.34
N HIS A 421 7.56 19.08 28.24
CA HIS A 421 7.58 17.95 27.31
C HIS A 421 6.66 18.12 26.10
N ILE A 422 5.99 19.27 25.95
CA ILE A 422 5.20 19.61 24.76
C ILE A 422 5.73 20.90 24.16
N VAL A 423 5.99 20.90 22.85
CA VAL A 423 6.22 22.12 22.07
C VAL A 423 4.96 22.38 21.25
N LEU A 424 4.21 23.42 21.60
CA LEU A 424 2.99 23.85 20.90
C LEU A 424 3.31 25.01 19.95
N ILE A 425 2.96 24.84 18.67
CA ILE A 425 3.21 25.83 17.60
C ILE A 425 1.89 26.12 16.89
N THR A 426 1.30 27.27 17.17
CA THR A 426 0.10 27.76 16.45
C THR A 426 0.22 29.26 16.23
N GLU A 427 -0.64 29.87 15.41
CA GLU A 427 -0.70 31.31 15.33
C GLU A 427 -1.39 31.93 16.55
N ASP A 428 -2.24 31.16 17.22
CA ASP A 428 -3.00 31.59 18.38
C ASP A 428 -3.85 32.84 18.13
N ASP A 429 -4.58 32.82 17.01
CA ASP A 429 -5.38 33.98 16.54
C ASP A 429 -6.89 33.67 16.44
N LEU A 430 -7.36 32.59 17.09
CA LEU A 430 -8.76 32.15 17.03
C LEU A 430 -9.59 32.63 18.21
N ALA A 431 -9.09 32.51 19.45
CA ALA A 431 -9.85 32.79 20.67
C ALA A 431 -10.34 34.24 20.71
N ASP A 432 -9.47 35.16 20.40
CA ASP A 432 -9.76 36.61 20.39
C ASP A 432 -10.15 37.13 18.99
N ASN A 433 -10.41 36.25 18.03
CA ASN A 433 -10.78 36.66 16.67
C ASN A 433 -12.13 37.38 16.69
N PRO A 434 -12.25 38.55 16.04
CA PRO A 434 -13.53 39.30 15.98
C PRO A 434 -14.69 38.51 15.34
N GLN A 435 -14.42 37.48 14.57
CA GLN A 435 -15.42 36.60 13.95
C GLN A 435 -15.84 35.45 14.88
N ASN A 436 -15.15 35.26 16.03
CA ASN A 436 -15.46 34.20 16.95
C ASN A 436 -16.78 34.48 17.68
N PRO A 437 -17.84 33.67 17.49
CA PRO A 437 -19.11 33.86 18.19
C PRO A 437 -19.01 33.56 19.71
N HIS A 438 -17.93 32.89 20.14
CA HIS A 438 -17.65 32.52 21.54
C HIS A 438 -16.28 33.08 21.97
N PRO A 439 -16.14 34.39 22.21
CA PRO A 439 -14.85 35.00 22.51
C PRO A 439 -14.11 34.28 23.66
N GLY A 440 -12.85 33.96 23.44
CA GLY A 440 -12.01 33.21 24.37
C GLY A 440 -12.16 31.69 24.32
N VAL A 441 -13.02 31.16 23.43
CA VAL A 441 -13.30 29.72 23.33
C VAL A 441 -12.85 29.20 21.97
N VAL A 442 -12.15 28.07 21.99
CA VAL A 442 -11.86 27.26 20.79
C VAL A 442 -12.30 25.82 21.06
N HIS A 443 -13.07 25.21 20.16
CA HIS A 443 -13.60 23.87 20.35
C HIS A 443 -13.62 23.11 18.99
N VAL A 444 -13.63 21.78 19.01
CA VAL A 444 -13.71 20.89 17.84
C VAL A 444 -15.10 20.33 17.60
N SER A 445 -16.05 20.63 18.46
CA SER A 445 -17.47 20.29 18.31
C SER A 445 -18.32 21.37 18.97
N PRO A 446 -19.58 21.60 18.55
CA PRO A 446 -20.44 22.68 19.05
C PRO A 446 -20.65 22.68 20.56
N GLU A 447 -20.63 21.51 21.18
CA GLU A 447 -20.77 21.33 22.64
C GLU A 447 -19.45 20.92 23.32
N GLY A 448 -18.32 21.08 22.61
CA GLY A 448 -16.99 20.67 23.06
C GLY A 448 -16.44 21.55 24.18
N GLU A 449 -15.47 21.00 24.91
CA GLU A 449 -14.72 21.78 25.92
C GLU A 449 -13.93 22.92 25.27
N ASN A 450 -13.62 23.95 26.07
CA ASN A 450 -12.75 25.03 25.63
C ASN A 450 -11.29 24.54 25.57
N LEU A 451 -10.79 24.31 24.37
CA LEU A 451 -9.43 23.82 24.14
C LEU A 451 -8.36 24.90 24.36
N HIS A 452 -8.75 26.18 24.31
CA HIS A 452 -7.84 27.31 24.48
C HIS A 452 -7.59 27.62 25.99
N GLU A 453 -8.34 27.01 26.87
CA GLU A 453 -8.19 27.27 28.30
C GLU A 453 -6.85 26.70 28.83
N ASN A 454 -6.02 27.56 29.44
CA ASN A 454 -4.73 27.20 30.05
C ASN A 454 -3.73 26.57 29.08
N ILE A 455 -3.76 26.92 27.77
CA ILE A 455 -2.70 26.54 26.86
C ILE A 455 -1.43 27.37 27.11
N ILE A 456 -0.30 26.79 26.74
CA ILE A 456 0.99 27.50 26.61
C ILE A 456 1.42 27.32 25.16
N ASN A 457 1.21 28.38 24.36
CA ASN A 457 1.67 28.41 22.98
C ASN A 457 3.13 28.85 22.94
N ASP A 458 4.04 27.97 22.58
CA ASP A 458 5.47 28.24 22.68
C ASP A 458 5.97 29.12 21.53
N TYR A 459 5.40 28.90 20.35
CA TYR A 459 5.79 29.64 19.15
C TYR A 459 4.58 29.99 18.28
N ARG A 460 4.62 31.17 17.68
CA ARG A 460 3.72 31.53 16.57
C ARG A 460 4.31 31.05 15.27
N ILE A 461 3.47 30.44 14.41
CA ILE A 461 3.94 29.95 13.10
C ILE A 461 4.50 31.08 12.23
N SER A 462 3.96 32.31 12.37
CA SER A 462 4.46 33.49 11.68
C SER A 462 5.88 33.92 12.09
N GLU A 463 6.36 33.49 13.25
CA GLU A 463 7.70 33.79 13.77
C GLU A 463 8.75 32.75 13.40
N LEU A 464 8.32 31.57 12.92
CA LEU A 464 9.20 30.44 12.60
C LEU A 464 9.40 30.27 11.09
N THR A 465 10.53 29.70 10.76
CA THR A 465 10.84 29.17 9.42
C THR A 465 10.82 27.63 9.46
N PRO A 466 10.72 26.94 8.32
CA PRO A 466 10.87 25.49 8.28
C PRO A 466 12.17 24.98 8.93
N ALA A 467 13.28 25.71 8.80
CA ALA A 467 14.54 25.34 9.44
C ALA A 467 14.47 25.36 10.99
N ASP A 468 13.67 26.27 11.56
CA ASP A 468 13.46 26.33 13.01
C ASP A 468 12.74 25.07 13.53
N LEU A 469 11.80 24.51 12.75
CA LEU A 469 11.20 23.21 13.08
C LEU A 469 12.24 22.09 13.13
N GLY A 470 13.18 22.09 12.18
CA GLY A 470 14.31 21.14 12.21
C GLY A 470 15.15 21.27 13.47
N HIS A 471 15.40 22.48 13.94
CA HIS A 471 16.07 22.73 15.23
C HIS A 471 15.27 22.22 16.41
N ILE A 472 13.95 22.45 16.44
CA ILE A 472 13.05 21.98 17.51
C ILE A 472 13.08 20.45 17.59
N LEU A 473 12.91 19.74 16.45
CA LEU A 473 12.89 18.29 16.42
C LEU A 473 14.25 17.66 16.74
N SER A 474 15.34 18.27 16.28
CA SER A 474 16.70 17.77 16.53
C SER A 474 17.29 18.16 17.91
N GLY A 475 16.55 18.92 18.72
CA GLY A 475 17.03 19.38 20.04
C GLY A 475 18.07 20.49 19.97
N THR A 476 18.18 21.20 18.85
CA THR A 476 19.16 22.28 18.66
C THR A 476 18.58 23.60 19.17
N VAL A 477 19.04 24.04 20.34
CA VAL A 477 18.61 25.32 20.93
C VAL A 477 19.22 26.49 20.16
N THR A 478 18.38 27.45 19.77
CA THR A 478 18.77 28.72 19.14
C THR A 478 18.12 29.89 19.85
N GLU A 479 18.48 31.14 19.52
CA GLU A 479 17.79 32.32 20.07
C GLU A 479 16.30 32.36 19.70
N ARG A 480 15.93 31.84 18.52
CA ARG A 480 14.54 31.79 18.05
C ARG A 480 13.78 30.56 18.57
N THR A 481 14.49 29.50 18.86
CA THR A 481 13.90 28.23 19.33
C THR A 481 14.54 27.79 20.65
N PRO A 482 14.28 28.53 21.75
CA PRO A 482 14.84 28.20 23.07
C PRO A 482 14.22 26.93 23.66
N LYS A 483 13.00 26.56 23.30
CA LYS A 483 12.31 25.33 23.72
C LYS A 483 12.34 24.31 22.57
N VAL A 484 12.92 23.16 22.81
CA VAL A 484 13.14 22.09 21.81
C VAL A 484 12.87 20.73 22.43
N VAL A 485 12.83 19.69 21.62
CA VAL A 485 12.77 18.31 22.10
C VAL A 485 14.13 17.92 22.67
N HIS A 486 14.22 17.75 23.98
CA HIS A 486 15.44 17.25 24.65
C HIS A 486 15.42 15.72 24.76
N GLY A 487 15.30 15.06 23.62
CA GLY A 487 15.19 13.60 23.55
C GLY A 487 16.54 12.87 23.47
N SER A 488 16.44 11.57 23.41
CA SER A 488 17.56 10.62 23.28
C SER A 488 17.05 9.34 22.63
N LYS A 489 17.92 8.35 22.49
CA LYS A 489 17.53 6.99 22.04
C LYS A 489 16.55 6.28 22.98
N ASN A 490 16.24 6.86 24.14
CA ASN A 490 15.27 6.33 25.11
C ASN A 490 13.94 7.12 25.12
N THR A 491 13.76 8.07 24.20
CA THR A 491 12.64 8.98 24.16
C THR A 491 11.67 8.64 23.03
N ASN A 492 10.37 8.58 23.35
CA ASN A 492 9.34 8.55 22.32
C ASN A 492 8.83 9.96 22.01
N VAL A 493 8.64 10.28 20.75
CA VAL A 493 8.17 11.59 20.30
C VAL A 493 6.88 11.44 19.50
N LEU A 494 5.83 12.17 19.87
CA LEU A 494 4.66 12.39 19.03
C LEU A 494 4.87 13.69 18.25
N PHE A 495 4.82 13.63 16.94
CA PHE A 495 4.81 14.82 16.09
C PHE A 495 3.47 14.91 15.36
N PHE A 496 2.67 15.91 15.68
CA PHE A 496 1.39 16.18 15.03
C PHE A 496 1.45 17.48 14.25
N TRP A 497 1.00 17.42 13.00
CA TRP A 497 0.97 18.57 12.09
C TRP A 497 -0.37 18.69 11.38
N SER A 498 -1.09 19.80 11.57
CA SER A 498 -2.30 20.16 10.84
C SER A 498 -2.10 21.40 10.00
N GLY A 499 -2.64 21.41 8.76
CA GLY A 499 -2.50 22.56 7.86
C GLY A 499 -3.00 22.30 6.44
N HIS A 500 -2.58 23.17 5.51
CA HIS A 500 -2.81 23.00 4.10
C HIS A 500 -1.64 22.31 3.42
N GLY A 501 -1.96 21.40 2.48
CA GLY A 501 -1.03 20.87 1.51
C GLY A 501 -1.46 21.23 0.09
N VAL A 502 -0.51 21.34 -0.81
CA VAL A 502 -0.74 21.56 -2.22
C VAL A 502 -0.07 20.47 -3.04
N TYR A 503 -0.51 20.35 -4.27
CA TYR A 503 0.10 19.43 -5.22
C TYR A 503 1.62 19.68 -5.34
N ASP A 504 2.37 18.71 -5.84
CA ASP A 504 3.85 18.75 -5.96
C ASP A 504 4.64 18.68 -4.64
N LYS A 505 4.18 17.87 -3.68
CA LYS A 505 4.94 17.59 -2.45
C LYS A 505 5.26 18.85 -1.63
N LYS A 506 4.34 19.81 -1.63
CA LYS A 506 4.47 21.09 -0.91
C LYS A 506 3.45 21.19 0.20
N ILE A 507 3.91 21.56 1.38
CA ILE A 507 3.06 21.85 2.53
C ILE A 507 3.13 23.33 2.84
N ASN A 508 1.99 23.97 3.05
CA ASN A 508 1.94 25.40 3.34
C ASN A 508 2.58 25.69 4.70
N TRP A 509 3.34 26.77 4.74
CA TRP A 509 3.96 27.33 5.93
C TRP A 509 3.46 28.76 6.14
N GLY A 510 2.59 28.94 7.13
CA GLY A 510 1.88 30.21 7.28
C GLY A 510 1.02 30.55 6.07
N ASN A 511 0.88 31.84 5.79
CA ASN A 511 0.04 32.32 4.69
C ASN A 511 0.73 32.38 3.32
N THR A 512 2.05 32.37 3.28
CA THR A 512 2.78 32.68 2.02
C THR A 512 3.96 31.76 1.75
N GLY A 513 4.37 30.94 2.72
CA GLY A 513 5.49 30.02 2.61
C GLY A 513 5.09 28.60 2.26
N TYR A 514 6.09 27.83 1.90
CA TYR A 514 5.99 26.39 1.69
C TYR A 514 7.20 25.69 2.29
N VAL A 515 7.02 24.43 2.66
CA VAL A 515 8.10 23.48 2.93
C VAL A 515 7.91 22.29 1.99
N MET A 516 9.00 21.81 1.42
CA MET A 516 8.99 20.68 0.50
C MET A 516 9.08 19.36 1.28
N ALA A 517 8.58 18.28 0.70
CA ALA A 517 8.67 16.97 1.33
C ALA A 517 10.11 16.55 1.65
N ASP A 518 11.06 16.79 0.75
CA ASP A 518 12.48 16.50 0.97
C ASP A 518 13.10 17.33 2.11
N GLU A 519 12.67 18.56 2.33
CA GLU A 519 13.07 19.35 3.50
C GLU A 519 12.53 18.73 4.79
N ILE A 520 11.26 18.23 4.78
CA ILE A 520 10.68 17.51 5.92
C ILE A 520 11.46 16.21 6.18
N HIS A 521 11.79 15.46 5.14
CA HIS A 521 12.60 14.25 5.24
C HIS A 521 13.97 14.52 5.87
N ALA A 522 14.62 15.61 5.45
CA ALA A 522 15.92 16.03 6.01
C ALA A 522 15.80 16.37 7.51
N MET A 523 14.72 17.09 7.91
CA MET A 523 14.46 17.41 9.32
C MET A 523 14.25 16.15 10.16
N LEU A 524 13.42 15.22 9.68
CA LEU A 524 13.13 13.96 10.37
C LEU A 524 14.37 13.08 10.48
N SER A 525 15.18 13.01 9.43
CA SER A 525 16.46 12.28 9.44
C SER A 525 17.45 12.88 10.43
N ALA A 526 17.56 14.22 10.48
CA ALA A 526 18.41 14.93 11.43
C ALA A 526 17.94 14.75 12.89
N ALA A 527 16.65 14.58 13.11
CA ALA A 527 16.06 14.36 14.42
C ALA A 527 16.25 12.92 14.95
N GLN A 528 16.63 11.96 14.08
CA GLN A 528 16.68 10.53 14.45
C GLN A 528 17.55 10.23 15.68
N PRO A 529 18.68 10.88 15.96
CA PRO A 529 19.44 10.67 17.20
C PRO A 529 18.67 11.06 18.47
N ASN A 530 17.60 11.88 18.33
CA ASN A 530 16.86 12.49 19.44
C ASN A 530 15.58 11.73 19.83
N PHE A 531 15.36 10.56 19.25
CA PHE A 531 14.23 9.70 19.61
C PHE A 531 14.56 8.21 19.53
N ARG A 532 13.87 7.42 20.34
CA ARG A 532 13.75 5.97 20.24
C ARG A 532 12.73 5.63 19.16
N LYS A 533 11.54 6.23 19.30
CA LYS A 533 10.42 6.12 18.35
C LYS A 533 9.79 7.49 18.14
N LEU A 534 9.45 7.77 16.88
CA LEU A 534 8.72 8.97 16.52
C LEU A 534 7.45 8.57 15.75
N LEU A 535 6.29 8.95 16.27
CA LEU A 535 5.02 8.86 15.56
C LEU A 535 4.69 10.21 14.94
N PHE A 536 4.79 10.31 13.61
CA PHE A 536 4.42 11.50 12.85
C PHE A 536 3.00 11.37 12.33
N VAL A 537 2.09 12.22 12.80
CA VAL A 537 0.69 12.27 12.39
C VAL A 537 0.46 13.55 11.60
N MET A 538 0.11 13.43 10.33
CA MET A 538 0.01 14.56 9.42
C MET A 538 -1.40 14.72 8.83
N GLU A 539 -2.08 15.82 9.22
CA GLU A 539 -3.40 16.22 8.75
C GLU A 539 -3.27 17.37 7.75
N THR A 540 -2.97 17.05 6.49
CA THR A 540 -2.99 18.02 5.39
C THR A 540 -3.50 17.39 4.11
N CYS A 541 -4.03 18.19 3.18
CA CYS A 541 -4.22 17.71 1.81
C CYS A 541 -2.88 17.22 1.24
N TYR A 542 -2.91 16.17 0.43
CA TYR A 542 -1.73 15.58 -0.21
C TYR A 542 -0.65 15.09 0.79
N SER A 543 -1.00 14.87 2.06
CA SER A 543 -0.05 14.45 3.10
C SER A 543 0.67 13.15 2.76
N GLY A 544 0.03 12.23 2.06
CA GLY A 544 0.67 11.02 1.55
C GLY A 544 1.87 11.29 0.65
N SER A 545 1.90 12.42 -0.07
CA SER A 545 3.04 12.78 -0.91
C SER A 545 4.32 13.10 -0.11
N VAL A 546 4.19 13.39 1.18
CA VAL A 546 5.35 13.51 2.09
C VAL A 546 5.87 12.13 2.49
N GLY A 547 4.97 11.14 2.60
CA GLY A 547 5.37 9.77 2.95
C GLY A 547 5.96 8.97 1.79
N GLU A 548 5.60 9.33 0.55
CA GLU A 548 5.86 8.54 -0.67
C GLU A 548 7.35 8.23 -0.92
N ASP A 549 8.22 9.23 -0.78
CA ASP A 549 9.68 9.05 -0.97
C ASP A 549 10.44 9.23 0.35
N MET A 550 9.80 8.91 1.46
CA MET A 550 10.44 9.06 2.77
C MET A 550 11.63 8.09 2.89
N PRO A 551 12.82 8.60 3.24
CA PRO A 551 13.96 7.74 3.48
C PRO A 551 13.68 6.85 4.70
N GLU A 552 14.34 5.72 4.76
CA GLU A 552 14.27 4.87 5.94
C GLU A 552 14.89 5.54 7.16
N ILE A 553 14.03 5.87 8.10
CA ILE A 553 14.44 6.47 9.38
C ILE A 553 14.07 5.50 10.49
N PRO A 554 15.06 4.85 11.11
CA PRO A 554 14.80 3.89 12.19
C PRO A 554 13.97 4.48 13.32
N GLY A 555 12.92 3.78 13.71
CA GLY A 555 12.01 4.20 14.78
C GLY A 555 10.96 5.24 14.39
N LEU A 556 10.92 5.70 13.13
CA LEU A 556 9.88 6.62 12.65
C LEU A 556 8.72 5.86 12.02
N LEU A 557 7.49 6.22 12.39
CA LEU A 557 6.25 5.83 11.72
C LEU A 557 5.50 7.11 11.32
N MET A 558 4.98 7.16 10.09
CA MET A 558 4.15 8.28 9.65
C MET A 558 2.74 7.81 9.32
N LEU A 559 1.74 8.50 9.87
CA LEU A 559 0.32 8.36 9.52
C LEU A 559 -0.14 9.65 8.83
N THR A 560 -0.81 9.52 7.70
CA THR A 560 -1.29 10.66 6.91
C THR A 560 -2.79 10.62 6.70
N ALA A 561 -3.42 11.81 6.64
CA ALA A 561 -4.86 11.95 6.48
C ALA A 561 -5.38 11.54 5.10
N CYS A 562 -4.51 11.49 4.11
CA CYS A 562 -4.89 11.16 2.73
C CYS A 562 -3.73 10.56 1.94
N ALA A 563 -4.04 9.90 0.83
CA ALA A 563 -3.07 9.41 -0.13
C ALA A 563 -2.36 10.55 -0.88
N PRO A 564 -1.24 10.28 -1.61
CA PRO A 564 -0.43 11.32 -2.27
C PRO A 564 -1.20 12.24 -3.22
N GLY A 565 -2.17 11.71 -3.96
CA GLY A 565 -2.98 12.46 -4.93
C GLY A 565 -4.28 13.03 -4.39
N GLU A 566 -4.53 12.95 -3.08
CA GLU A 566 -5.82 13.27 -2.47
C GLU A 566 -5.80 14.51 -1.58
N LYS A 567 -7.01 15.02 -1.34
CA LYS A 567 -7.25 16.07 -0.33
C LYS A 567 -7.82 15.43 0.93
N SER A 568 -7.37 15.88 2.09
CA SER A 568 -8.06 15.61 3.34
C SER A 568 -9.31 16.49 3.47
N HIS A 569 -10.24 16.10 4.33
CA HIS A 569 -11.55 16.74 4.45
C HIS A 569 -11.90 17.08 5.89
N ALA A 570 -12.50 18.26 6.05
CA ALA A 570 -13.15 18.67 7.27
C ALA A 570 -14.57 18.06 7.35
N ASP A 571 -15.05 17.75 8.54
CA ASP A 571 -16.36 17.12 8.72
C ASP A 571 -17.29 17.75 9.77
N VAL A 572 -16.76 18.43 10.75
CA VAL A 572 -17.58 19.10 11.77
C VAL A 572 -17.77 20.57 11.41
N ILE A 573 -19.00 21.03 11.32
CA ILE A 573 -19.33 22.39 10.92
C ILE A 573 -20.18 23.11 11.99
N GLU A 574 -19.87 24.37 12.26
CA GLU A 574 -20.69 25.27 13.03
C GLU A 574 -20.82 26.62 12.33
N GLY A 575 -22.05 27.01 12.03
CA GLY A 575 -22.28 28.22 11.23
C GLY A 575 -21.64 28.14 9.84
N SER A 576 -20.59 28.93 9.61
CA SER A 576 -19.88 28.98 8.33
C SER A 576 -18.47 28.42 8.35
N ILE A 577 -18.04 27.87 9.48
CA ILE A 577 -16.68 27.33 9.65
C ILE A 577 -16.68 25.84 9.93
N TYR A 578 -15.60 25.19 9.58
CA TYR A 578 -15.30 23.83 10.00
C TYR A 578 -14.50 23.87 11.30
N LEU A 579 -14.93 23.05 12.27
CA LEU A 579 -14.33 22.98 13.60
C LEU A 579 -13.19 21.96 13.69
N SER A 580 -13.24 20.89 12.90
CA SER A 580 -12.25 19.80 12.92
C SER A 580 -12.09 19.17 11.55
N ASN A 581 -11.03 18.38 11.37
CA ASN A 581 -10.81 17.52 10.21
C ASN A 581 -11.20 16.06 10.56
N ALA A 582 -11.69 15.35 9.55
CA ALA A 582 -12.21 13.98 9.71
C ALA A 582 -11.17 13.00 10.26
N PHE A 583 -9.95 13.04 9.74
CA PHE A 583 -8.87 12.17 10.18
C PHE A 583 -8.46 12.46 11.64
N THR A 584 -8.26 13.72 12.01
CA THR A 584 -7.88 14.08 13.37
C THR A 584 -8.97 13.71 14.36
N ARG A 585 -10.25 13.92 14.01
CA ARG A 585 -11.37 13.50 14.84
C ARG A 585 -11.35 11.98 15.10
N VAL A 586 -11.17 11.17 14.05
CA VAL A 586 -11.10 9.70 14.21
C VAL A 586 -9.88 9.30 15.04
N PHE A 587 -8.72 9.91 14.78
CA PHE A 587 -7.51 9.67 15.59
C PHE A 587 -7.77 9.90 17.08
N ARG A 588 -8.34 11.03 17.44
CA ARG A 588 -8.70 11.35 18.81
C ARG A 588 -9.66 10.32 19.39
N GLU A 589 -10.79 10.08 18.72
CA GLU A 589 -11.85 9.19 19.22
C GLU A 589 -11.34 7.78 19.50
N GLU A 590 -10.49 7.23 18.64
CA GLU A 590 -9.94 5.88 18.82
C GLU A 590 -8.88 5.83 19.93
N VAL A 591 -8.03 6.84 20.04
CA VAL A 591 -7.03 6.89 21.12
C VAL A 591 -7.70 7.13 22.48
N GLU A 592 -8.69 8.04 22.59
CA GLU A 592 -9.44 8.28 23.83
C GLU A 592 -10.23 7.04 24.28
N LYS A 593 -10.76 6.29 23.32
CA LYS A 593 -11.49 5.04 23.58
C LYS A 593 -10.58 3.94 24.14
N ASN A 594 -9.36 3.83 23.64
CA ASN A 594 -8.39 2.82 24.07
C ASN A 594 -6.95 3.22 23.75
N THR A 595 -6.19 3.68 24.75
CA THR A 595 -4.76 3.99 24.56
C THR A 595 -3.88 2.75 24.30
N HIS A 596 -4.37 1.54 24.60
CA HIS A 596 -3.67 0.30 24.28
C HIS A 596 -4.00 -0.24 22.87
N ILE A 597 -4.70 0.56 22.06
CA ILE A 597 -4.89 0.23 20.64
C ILE A 597 -3.53 0.10 19.97
N THR A 598 -3.30 -0.98 19.21
CA THR A 598 -2.06 -1.14 18.45
C THR A 598 -1.98 -0.08 17.35
N LEU A 599 -0.77 0.27 16.93
CA LEU A 599 -0.59 1.24 15.84
C LEU A 599 -1.24 0.76 14.54
N TYR A 600 -1.29 -0.55 14.35
CA TYR A 600 -1.97 -1.17 13.23
C TYR A 600 -3.50 -1.05 13.34
N ASP A 601 -4.10 -1.38 14.49
CA ASP A 601 -5.55 -1.27 14.67
C ASP A 601 -6.00 0.20 14.58
N LEU A 602 -5.19 1.13 15.11
CA LEU A 602 -5.42 2.56 14.93
C LEU A 602 -5.41 2.94 13.44
N TYR A 603 -4.40 2.50 12.69
CA TYR A 603 -4.34 2.75 11.26
C TYR A 603 -5.57 2.17 10.53
N THR A 604 -5.97 0.96 10.88
CA THR A 604 -7.17 0.32 10.32
C THR A 604 -8.43 1.12 10.62
N ALA A 605 -8.57 1.63 11.86
CA ALA A 605 -9.70 2.50 12.23
C ALA A 605 -9.66 3.83 11.45
N LEU A 606 -8.50 4.45 11.30
CA LEU A 606 -8.31 5.64 10.50
C LEU A 606 -8.70 5.40 9.03
N ALA A 607 -8.24 4.30 8.45
CA ALA A 607 -8.59 3.94 7.07
C ALA A 607 -10.09 3.69 6.87
N ARG A 608 -10.78 3.15 7.89
CA ARG A 608 -12.23 2.88 7.86
C ARG A 608 -13.08 4.10 8.08
N HIS A 609 -12.71 4.94 9.04
CA HIS A 609 -13.61 5.95 9.60
C HIS A 609 -13.28 7.38 9.16
N THR A 610 -12.13 7.62 8.51
CA THR A 610 -11.86 8.91 7.88
C THR A 610 -12.71 9.08 6.64
N THR A 611 -13.56 10.10 6.62
CA THR A 611 -14.48 10.34 5.50
C THR A 611 -13.78 11.02 4.33
N ALA A 612 -14.10 10.58 3.12
CA ALA A 612 -13.73 11.20 1.84
C ALA A 612 -12.21 11.27 1.53
N SER A 613 -11.34 10.64 2.33
CA SER A 613 -9.92 10.48 2.02
C SER A 613 -9.38 9.16 2.56
N HIS A 614 -8.25 8.71 2.05
CA HIS A 614 -7.63 7.45 2.43
C HIS A 614 -6.43 7.73 3.35
N ALA A 615 -6.59 7.42 4.63
CA ALA A 615 -5.47 7.46 5.57
C ALA A 615 -4.39 6.45 5.14
N MET A 616 -3.12 6.86 5.26
CA MET A 616 -1.98 6.03 4.83
C MET A 616 -0.97 5.88 5.97
N MET A 617 -0.16 4.82 5.89
CA MET A 617 0.91 4.54 6.85
C MET A 617 2.22 4.32 6.10
N TYR A 618 3.28 5.02 6.51
CA TYR A 618 4.59 4.98 5.87
C TYR A 618 5.70 4.67 6.86
N ASN A 619 6.81 4.14 6.36
CA ASN A 619 8.01 3.80 7.10
C ASN A 619 7.82 2.75 8.22
N TYR A 620 6.76 1.95 8.14
CA TYR A 620 6.43 0.96 9.16
C TYR A 620 7.50 -0.13 9.30
N ALA A 621 8.17 -0.51 8.21
CA ALA A 621 9.26 -1.50 8.23
C ALA A 621 10.48 -1.05 9.07
N SER A 622 10.71 0.26 9.17
CA SER A 622 11.81 0.84 9.95
C SER A 622 11.40 1.29 11.36
N TYR A 623 10.11 1.19 11.69
CA TYR A 623 9.59 1.56 13.00
C TYR A 623 9.76 0.46 14.05
N GLY A 624 9.67 -0.78 13.68
CA GLY A 624 9.46 -1.95 14.52
C GLY A 624 8.01 -2.47 14.38
N SER A 625 7.60 -3.42 15.20
CA SER A 625 6.29 -4.04 15.07
C SER A 625 5.13 -3.06 15.34
N VAL A 626 4.37 -2.70 14.33
CA VAL A 626 3.14 -1.91 14.46
C VAL A 626 2.00 -2.71 15.10
N TYR A 627 2.13 -4.02 15.16
CA TYR A 627 1.15 -4.97 15.72
C TYR A 627 1.28 -5.14 17.23
N SER A 628 2.46 -4.91 17.79
CA SER A 628 2.71 -5.01 19.23
C SER A 628 2.91 -3.67 19.91
N ASN A 629 3.32 -2.62 19.18
CA ASN A 629 3.44 -1.28 19.72
C ASN A 629 2.07 -0.59 19.73
N THR A 630 1.78 0.11 20.83
CA THR A 630 0.47 0.71 21.08
C THR A 630 0.56 2.22 21.28
N MET A 631 -0.58 2.90 21.22
CA MET A 631 -0.66 4.32 21.51
C MET A 631 -0.37 4.65 22.99
N ALA A 632 -0.37 3.66 23.88
CA ALA A 632 0.04 3.83 25.27
C ALA A 632 1.51 4.29 25.39
N GLU A 633 2.36 3.97 24.44
CA GLU A 633 3.74 4.46 24.38
C GLU A 633 3.84 5.99 24.23
N TYR A 634 2.75 6.63 23.82
CA TYR A 634 2.63 8.08 23.63
C TYR A 634 1.61 8.72 24.58
N PHE A 635 0.52 8.03 24.94
CA PHE A 635 -0.61 8.61 25.66
C PHE A 635 -0.89 7.97 27.05
N ASN A 636 -0.07 7.05 27.54
CA ASN A 636 -0.26 6.49 28.86
C ASN A 636 0.75 7.07 29.86
N PRO A 637 0.29 7.78 30.92
CA PRO A 637 1.20 8.38 31.92
C PRO A 637 1.92 7.34 32.80
N GLN A 638 1.49 6.09 32.81
CA GLN A 638 2.05 5.02 33.65
C GLN A 638 3.06 4.12 32.92
N TYR A 639 3.39 4.44 31.69
CA TYR A 639 4.30 3.62 30.92
C TYR A 639 5.74 3.84 31.33
#